data_539f6080fc13a32c2f434ee281498593
#
_entry.id   539f6080fc13a32c2f434ee281498593
#
_cell.length_a   1.000
_cell.length_b   1.000
_cell.length_c   1.000
_cell.angle_alpha   90.00
_cell.angle_beta   90.00
_cell.angle_gamma   90.00
#
_symmetry.space_group_name_H-M   'P 1'
#
loop_
_entity.id
_entity.type
_entity.pdbx_description
1 polymer ?
#
loop_
_entity_poly.entity_id
_entity_poly.type
_entity_poly.pdbx_seq_one_letter_code
_entity_poly.pdbx_strand_id
1 'polypeptide(L)'
;MRKLLFITLFITIVGGVQAQIIWDKPHLAEVKAHLHQPVYSMAYHHLIDEAEEALRQSPPTVMQKNKVAASGDKHDYLSLSRYFWPDPTKSDGLPYINRDGMSNPELERLDRNRLSEMTSAVSTLALAWYFTNEEKYASKAVEMIRTWFINKGTRMNPNMNYAQIVPGQNGDKGRCYGLIDSYAFVEMLDGVQLLASSKAFTSQDQKDLKTWFSRFLEWMLTSDQGREEARQLNNHATAYDVQVIAYAHFTGNRKVMDERLSQFYRKRMLTQIEADGRQPQELRRTLAFGYSQYNLSHIIDLFQIVRHSGCELEGMPLLQKAADFLARYIGKRVDEWPYQQINGWDEKQNALCQDLYRLYLLDNDRADYLRLAKKHVVRHWNDRFFLLYYVPDATDHAFAQAEVQLRYQLQQVDSLRKVQNDRCMMPRSVEKDGSLRMVGIGDWCSGFLSGELWMMYQFTHDPYWREQAVTNTWRLEDNKWNGSSHDLGFMMYDSFGVAYRLTGEQSYRDVVLQAARTLATRYDERVGCIRSWSWGTPDRWKYAVIIDNMMNLELLFEASRLTGDEHYRNIAISHANTTMKNHFRADGSCYHVVDYEPDDGSVIKRITHQGLFDESVWSRGQGWAIYGYTMCYRYTHDPAYLDQARKTVDFWFSQEQMPDDLIPYWDMRDPAIPSAPRDASAAAIIASALYELASYDEEKAELYRKYADKIAHNLESSYQPMPGTAQGFLLLHSTGNYPARDEIDVPINYADYYYLETLLRRAESVK
;
A
#
# COMPACT_ATOMS: atom_id res chain seq x y z
N MET A 1 19.78 6.38 20.55
CA MET A 1 19.34 5.50 21.64
C MET A 1 18.39 6.23 22.56
N ARG A 2 17.10 6.26 22.27
CA ARG A 2 16.05 6.64 23.23
C ARG A 2 15.17 5.41 23.40
N LYS A 3 15.34 4.71 24.51
CA LYS A 3 14.43 3.67 24.97
C LYS A 3 13.08 4.35 25.28
N LEU A 4 12.07 4.11 24.44
CA LEU A 4 10.69 4.37 24.85
C LEU A 4 10.36 3.34 25.95
N LEU A 5 10.25 3.82 27.16
CA LEU A 5 9.73 3.07 28.29
C LEU A 5 8.21 2.93 28.07
N PHE A 6 7.77 1.77 27.61
CA PHE A 6 6.36 1.39 27.74
C PHE A 6 6.13 1.02 29.20
N ILE A 7 5.55 1.96 29.96
CA ILE A 7 5.03 1.69 31.30
C ILE A 7 3.79 0.83 31.13
N THR A 8 3.93 -0.47 31.39
CA THR A 8 2.79 -1.38 31.53
C THR A 8 2.06 -1.01 32.82
N LEU A 9 1.04 -0.17 32.69
CA LEU A 9 0.15 0.17 33.80
C LEU A 9 -0.79 -1.02 34.04
N PHE A 10 -0.49 -1.86 35.01
CA PHE A 10 -1.46 -2.84 35.52
C PHE A 10 -2.60 -2.06 36.21
N ILE A 11 -3.65 -1.77 35.46
CA ILE A 11 -4.91 -1.32 36.05
C ILE A 11 -5.70 -2.57 36.44
N THR A 12 -5.74 -2.87 37.73
CA THR A 12 -6.73 -3.79 38.30
C THR A 12 -8.11 -3.16 38.13
N ILE A 13 -8.82 -3.56 37.08
CA ILE A 13 -10.19 -3.12 36.85
C ILE A 13 -11.10 -4.00 37.71
N VAL A 14 -11.61 -3.42 38.76
CA VAL A 14 -12.79 -3.91 39.47
C VAL A 14 -14.01 -3.50 38.64
N GLY A 15 -14.75 -4.50 38.12
CA GLY A 15 -16.05 -4.30 37.50
C GLY A 15 -16.13 -4.61 36.01
N GLY A 16 -16.37 -5.86 35.65
CA GLY A 16 -17.29 -6.36 34.63
C GLY A 16 -17.20 -5.91 33.17
N VAL A 17 -16.11 -5.34 32.65
CA VAL A 17 -15.95 -5.17 31.19
C VAL A 17 -15.28 -6.41 30.64
N GLN A 18 -16.01 -7.21 29.87
CA GLN A 18 -15.49 -8.39 29.21
C GLN A 18 -14.46 -7.97 28.17
N ALA A 19 -13.27 -8.61 28.15
CA ALA A 19 -12.19 -8.30 27.21
C ALA A 19 -12.57 -8.69 25.78
N GLN A 20 -12.05 -7.97 24.78
CA GLN A 20 -12.25 -8.27 23.36
C GLN A 20 -11.80 -9.70 23.02
N ILE A 21 -12.26 -10.23 21.90
CA ILE A 21 -11.86 -11.55 21.40
C ILE A 21 -10.52 -11.44 20.65
N ILE A 22 -10.53 -10.83 19.46
CA ILE A 22 -9.35 -10.66 18.61
C ILE A 22 -8.97 -9.20 18.35
N TRP A 23 -9.92 -8.23 18.44
CA TRP A 23 -9.62 -6.82 18.22
C TRP A 23 -8.93 -6.19 19.42
N ASP A 24 -8.05 -5.22 19.17
CA ASP A 24 -7.33 -4.49 20.22
C ASP A 24 -8.04 -3.17 20.52
N LYS A 25 -8.73 -3.08 21.67
CA LYS A 25 -9.47 -1.89 22.06
C LYS A 25 -8.59 -0.65 22.28
N PRO A 26 -7.39 -0.73 22.89
CA PRO A 26 -6.43 0.37 22.90
C PRO A 26 -6.08 0.90 21.51
N HIS A 27 -5.81 0.02 20.56
CA HIS A 27 -5.53 0.41 19.18
C HIS A 27 -6.74 1.12 18.53
N LEU A 28 -7.95 0.57 18.69
CA LEU A 28 -9.17 1.21 18.19
C LEU A 28 -9.39 2.62 18.79
N ALA A 29 -9.02 2.83 20.05
CA ALA A 29 -9.12 4.14 20.69
C ALA A 29 -8.11 5.14 20.10
N GLU A 30 -6.90 4.69 19.79
CA GLU A 30 -5.88 5.50 19.12
C GLU A 30 -6.33 5.88 17.70
N VAL A 31 -6.83 4.92 16.92
CA VAL A 31 -7.40 5.17 15.59
C VAL A 31 -8.55 6.17 15.66
N LYS A 32 -9.46 6.02 16.65
CA LYS A 32 -10.58 6.95 16.84
C LYS A 32 -10.13 8.39 17.07
N ALA A 33 -9.03 8.61 17.76
CA ALA A 33 -8.47 9.94 18.00
C ALA A 33 -7.89 10.57 16.72
N HIS A 34 -7.55 9.76 15.72
CA HIS A 34 -6.82 10.17 14.51
C HIS A 34 -7.59 9.91 13.20
N LEU A 35 -8.91 9.72 13.25
CA LEU A 35 -9.75 9.43 12.07
C LEU A 35 -9.69 10.49 10.96
N HIS A 36 -9.27 11.72 11.28
CA HIS A 36 -9.11 12.79 10.30
C HIS A 36 -7.87 12.63 9.41
N GLN A 37 -6.92 11.79 9.81
CA GLN A 37 -5.70 11.56 9.03
C GLN A 37 -6.01 10.67 7.82
N PRO A 38 -5.50 10.98 6.60
CA PRO A 38 -5.83 10.26 5.36
C PRO A 38 -5.67 8.75 5.45
N VAL A 39 -4.63 8.26 6.12
CA VAL A 39 -4.36 6.83 6.31
C VAL A 39 -5.48 6.07 7.01
N TYR A 40 -6.26 6.73 7.85
CA TYR A 40 -7.43 6.15 8.55
C TYR A 40 -8.75 6.62 7.96
N SER A 41 -8.80 7.87 7.46
CA SER A 41 -10.06 8.49 7.03
C SER A 41 -10.69 7.74 5.84
N MET A 42 -9.89 7.20 4.93
CA MET A 42 -10.39 6.44 3.79
C MET A 42 -11.09 5.14 4.24
N ALA A 43 -10.44 4.35 5.10
CA ALA A 43 -11.06 3.15 5.68
C ALA A 43 -12.27 3.48 6.55
N TYR A 44 -12.22 4.59 7.28
CA TYR A 44 -13.34 5.06 8.10
C TYR A 44 -14.54 5.46 7.24
N HIS A 45 -14.36 6.24 6.17
CA HIS A 45 -15.47 6.63 5.29
C HIS A 45 -16.05 5.41 4.59
N HIS A 46 -15.21 4.48 4.12
CA HIS A 46 -15.68 3.23 3.53
C HIS A 46 -16.51 2.40 4.52
N LEU A 47 -16.02 2.27 5.77
CA LEU A 47 -16.77 1.63 6.85
C LEU A 47 -18.15 2.28 7.08
N ILE A 48 -18.23 3.62 7.04
CA ILE A 48 -19.49 4.35 7.20
C ILE A 48 -20.42 4.10 6.00
N ASP A 49 -19.90 4.09 4.77
CA ASP A 49 -20.69 3.76 3.58
C ASP A 49 -21.27 2.34 3.66
N GLU A 50 -20.47 1.35 4.05
CA GLU A 50 -20.94 -0.01 4.31
C GLU A 50 -22.00 -0.05 5.43
N ALA A 51 -21.81 0.74 6.50
CA ALA A 51 -22.78 0.81 7.60
C ALA A 51 -24.10 1.46 7.17
N GLU A 52 -24.06 2.51 6.36
CA GLU A 52 -25.27 3.13 5.77
C GLU A 52 -26.00 2.17 4.82
N GLU A 53 -25.29 1.31 4.10
CA GLU A 53 -25.90 0.24 3.32
C GLU A 53 -26.54 -0.81 4.23
N ALA A 54 -25.86 -1.25 5.28
CA ALA A 54 -26.38 -2.21 6.26
C ALA A 54 -27.63 -1.70 7.00
N LEU A 55 -27.78 -0.38 7.22
CA LEU A 55 -28.99 0.21 7.77
C LEU A 55 -30.23 -0.05 6.91
N ARG A 56 -30.06 -0.09 5.58
CA ARG A 56 -31.16 -0.30 4.61
C ARG A 56 -31.55 -1.77 4.43
N GLN A 57 -30.68 -2.70 4.86
CA GLN A 57 -30.91 -4.13 4.70
C GLN A 57 -31.95 -4.64 5.70
N SER A 58 -32.82 -5.55 5.26
CA SER A 58 -33.66 -6.34 6.17
C SER A 58 -32.75 -7.34 6.91
N PRO A 59 -32.94 -7.53 8.24
CA PRO A 59 -32.15 -8.49 8.98
C PRO A 59 -32.20 -9.90 8.39
N PRO A 60 -31.06 -10.51 8.05
CA PRO A 60 -31.03 -11.89 7.56
C PRO A 60 -31.54 -12.88 8.64
N THR A 61 -32.21 -13.95 8.21
CA THR A 61 -32.67 -15.00 9.11
C THR A 61 -32.71 -16.36 8.41
N VAL A 62 -32.48 -17.42 9.17
CA VAL A 62 -32.62 -18.81 8.69
C VAL A 62 -34.02 -19.15 8.15
N MET A 63 -35.01 -18.32 8.46
CA MET A 63 -36.42 -18.51 7.98
C MET A 63 -36.58 -18.13 6.49
N GLN A 64 -35.62 -17.47 5.85
CA GLN A 64 -35.71 -17.02 4.46
C GLN A 64 -35.35 -18.10 3.43
N LYS A 65 -34.73 -19.22 3.84
CA LYS A 65 -34.40 -20.30 2.91
C LYS A 65 -35.62 -21.01 2.34
N ASN A 66 -35.52 -21.43 1.08
CA ASN A 66 -36.61 -22.14 0.40
C ASN A 66 -36.60 -23.65 0.68
N LYS A 67 -35.46 -24.21 1.08
CA LYS A 67 -35.32 -25.64 1.43
C LYS A 67 -35.32 -25.78 2.95
N VAL A 68 -36.08 -26.75 3.46
CA VAL A 68 -36.10 -27.08 4.89
C VAL A 68 -35.10 -28.21 5.14
N ALA A 69 -34.42 -28.18 6.28
CA ALA A 69 -33.54 -29.26 6.73
C ALA A 69 -34.32 -30.58 6.90
N ALA A 70 -33.65 -31.72 6.91
CA ALA A 70 -34.26 -33.03 7.08
C ALA A 70 -35.03 -33.20 8.42
N SER A 71 -34.80 -32.31 9.40
CA SER A 71 -35.60 -32.22 10.63
C SER A 71 -37.05 -31.75 10.42
N GLY A 72 -37.31 -31.05 9.33
CA GLY A 72 -38.56 -30.31 9.12
C GLY A 72 -38.66 -28.96 9.83
N ASP A 73 -37.62 -28.56 10.61
CA ASP A 73 -37.55 -27.29 11.32
C ASP A 73 -36.79 -26.24 10.52
N LYS A 74 -37.46 -25.14 10.14
CA LYS A 74 -36.84 -24.01 9.44
C LYS A 74 -35.82 -23.25 10.28
N HIS A 75 -35.86 -23.36 11.60
CA HIS A 75 -34.88 -22.73 12.50
C HIS A 75 -33.49 -23.41 12.45
N ASP A 76 -33.42 -24.64 11.92
CA ASP A 76 -32.13 -25.29 11.74
C ASP A 76 -31.35 -24.66 10.60
N TYR A 77 -30.06 -24.35 10.88
CA TYR A 77 -29.12 -23.90 9.87
C TYR A 77 -28.89 -24.98 8.81
N LEU A 78 -28.96 -24.59 7.54
CA LEU A 78 -28.77 -25.48 6.41
C LEU A 78 -27.79 -24.88 5.40
N SER A 79 -26.71 -25.61 5.12
CA SER A 79 -25.76 -25.25 4.06
C SER A 79 -25.31 -26.46 3.26
N LEU A 80 -24.75 -26.22 2.06
CA LEU A 80 -24.14 -27.24 1.21
C LEU A 80 -22.62 -27.34 1.44
N SER A 81 -22.06 -28.51 1.26
CA SER A 81 -20.60 -28.72 1.19
C SER A 81 -20.02 -27.99 -0.01
N ARG A 82 -19.03 -27.12 0.24
CA ARG A 82 -18.54 -26.10 -0.70
C ARG A 82 -18.08 -26.64 -2.05
N TYR A 83 -17.40 -27.77 -2.07
CA TYR A 83 -16.78 -28.34 -3.25
C TYR A 83 -17.52 -29.54 -3.82
N PHE A 84 -18.78 -29.75 -3.41
CA PHE A 84 -19.61 -30.83 -3.89
C PHE A 84 -20.56 -30.34 -4.99
N TRP A 85 -20.57 -31.06 -6.09
CA TRP A 85 -21.32 -30.74 -7.31
C TRP A 85 -22.24 -31.89 -7.71
N PRO A 86 -23.34 -31.62 -8.41
CA PRO A 86 -24.14 -32.69 -8.99
C PRO A 86 -23.29 -33.67 -9.79
N ASP A 87 -23.53 -34.97 -9.67
CA ASP A 87 -22.85 -36.00 -10.48
C ASP A 87 -23.39 -35.93 -11.92
N PRO A 88 -22.60 -35.54 -12.92
CA PRO A 88 -23.04 -35.39 -14.30
C PRO A 88 -23.39 -36.73 -14.97
N THR A 89 -23.03 -37.87 -14.36
CA THR A 89 -23.35 -39.20 -14.86
C THR A 89 -24.71 -39.70 -14.41
N LYS A 90 -25.39 -38.97 -13.51
CA LYS A 90 -26.69 -39.32 -12.95
C LYS A 90 -27.75 -38.35 -13.43
N SER A 91 -28.95 -38.88 -13.76
CA SER A 91 -30.05 -38.05 -14.22
C SER A 91 -30.61 -37.08 -13.16
N ASP A 92 -30.52 -37.45 -11.88
CA ASP A 92 -30.90 -36.65 -10.73
C ASP A 92 -29.70 -35.91 -10.08
N GLY A 93 -28.46 -36.10 -10.61
CA GLY A 93 -27.25 -35.52 -10.07
C GLY A 93 -26.81 -36.07 -8.71
N LEU A 94 -27.43 -37.13 -8.18
CA LEU A 94 -27.22 -37.63 -6.84
C LEU A 94 -26.46 -38.98 -6.82
N PRO A 95 -25.61 -39.18 -5.75
CA PRO A 95 -25.16 -38.21 -4.78
C PRO A 95 -24.14 -37.22 -5.39
N TYR A 96 -24.04 -35.99 -4.82
CA TYR A 96 -23.04 -35.02 -5.25
C TYR A 96 -21.61 -35.56 -5.09
N ILE A 97 -20.73 -35.19 -6.00
CA ILE A 97 -19.29 -35.56 -6.07
C ILE A 97 -18.38 -34.40 -5.70
N ASN A 98 -17.22 -34.71 -5.11
CA ASN A 98 -16.25 -33.70 -4.71
C ASN A 98 -15.42 -33.20 -5.91
N ARG A 99 -15.24 -31.87 -5.99
CA ARG A 99 -14.32 -31.16 -6.89
C ARG A 99 -13.49 -30.15 -6.07
N ASP A 100 -12.42 -30.65 -5.45
CA ASP A 100 -11.62 -29.85 -4.52
C ASP A 100 -11.15 -28.53 -5.12
N GLY A 101 -11.31 -27.42 -4.37
CA GLY A 101 -10.96 -26.06 -4.79
C GLY A 101 -12.01 -25.37 -5.70
N MET A 102 -13.07 -26.07 -6.15
CA MET A 102 -14.11 -25.51 -7.02
C MET A 102 -15.41 -25.30 -6.25
N SER A 103 -15.70 -24.03 -5.87
CA SER A 103 -16.93 -23.70 -5.14
C SER A 103 -18.18 -23.88 -6.00
N ASN A 104 -19.22 -24.54 -5.44
CA ASN A 104 -20.51 -24.70 -6.08
C ASN A 104 -21.39 -23.45 -5.84
N PRO A 105 -21.89 -22.74 -6.87
CA PRO A 105 -22.72 -21.54 -6.72
C PRO A 105 -24.07 -21.80 -6.03
N GLU A 106 -24.56 -23.05 -5.95
CA GLU A 106 -25.79 -23.38 -5.19
C GLU A 106 -25.68 -23.07 -3.68
N LEU A 107 -24.45 -22.88 -3.15
CA LEU A 107 -24.21 -22.42 -1.79
C LEU A 107 -24.96 -21.12 -1.46
N GLU A 108 -25.11 -20.23 -2.43
CA GLU A 108 -25.72 -18.91 -2.25
C GLU A 108 -27.20 -18.95 -1.92
N ARG A 109 -27.88 -20.07 -2.21
CA ARG A 109 -29.31 -20.23 -2.01
C ARG A 109 -29.73 -20.59 -0.58
N LEU A 110 -28.78 -20.97 0.27
CA LEU A 110 -29.01 -21.44 1.64
C LEU A 110 -28.44 -20.48 2.70
N ASP A 111 -28.34 -20.94 3.95
CA ASP A 111 -28.08 -20.05 5.09
C ASP A 111 -26.67 -19.55 5.22
N ARG A 112 -25.69 -20.11 4.50
CA ARG A 112 -24.29 -19.72 4.62
C ARG A 112 -24.07 -18.24 4.27
N ASN A 113 -24.60 -17.75 3.16
CA ASN A 113 -24.47 -16.35 2.78
C ASN A 113 -25.20 -15.44 3.76
N ARG A 114 -26.40 -15.82 4.23
CA ARG A 114 -27.15 -15.07 5.25
C ARG A 114 -26.39 -14.95 6.56
N LEU A 115 -25.71 -16.02 6.97
CA LEU A 115 -24.84 -16.00 8.15
C LEU A 115 -23.69 -15.01 7.94
N SER A 116 -23.01 -15.07 6.79
CA SER A 116 -21.92 -14.14 6.44
C SER A 116 -22.42 -12.69 6.38
N GLU A 117 -23.55 -12.43 5.73
CA GLU A 117 -24.18 -11.10 5.67
C GLU A 117 -24.51 -10.57 7.07
N MET A 118 -25.12 -11.38 7.92
CA MET A 118 -25.47 -11.00 9.29
C MET A 118 -24.23 -10.70 10.12
N THR A 119 -23.21 -11.56 10.12
CA THR A 119 -21.99 -11.37 10.92
C THR A 119 -21.18 -10.17 10.46
N SER A 120 -21.02 -10.00 9.15
CA SER A 120 -20.33 -8.83 8.57
C SER A 120 -21.08 -7.53 8.92
N ALA A 121 -22.41 -7.50 8.75
CA ALA A 121 -23.20 -6.32 9.08
C ALA A 121 -23.14 -5.95 10.56
N VAL A 122 -23.20 -6.93 11.47
CA VAL A 122 -23.06 -6.67 12.92
C VAL A 122 -21.69 -6.09 13.23
N SER A 123 -20.60 -6.64 12.68
CA SER A 123 -19.24 -6.13 12.89
C SER A 123 -19.09 -4.71 12.33
N THR A 124 -19.57 -4.44 11.10
CA THR A 124 -19.56 -3.13 10.44
C THR A 124 -20.31 -2.07 11.27
N LEU A 125 -21.56 -2.38 11.63
CA LEU A 125 -22.41 -1.46 12.39
C LEU A 125 -21.87 -1.20 13.80
N ALA A 126 -21.27 -2.20 14.45
CA ALA A 126 -20.66 -2.05 15.76
C ALA A 126 -19.42 -1.15 15.71
N LEU A 127 -18.55 -1.29 14.70
CA LEU A 127 -17.42 -0.40 14.48
C LEU A 127 -17.88 1.03 14.14
N ALA A 128 -18.88 1.18 13.25
CA ALA A 128 -19.45 2.48 12.91
C ALA A 128 -20.01 3.19 14.16
N TRP A 129 -20.76 2.46 15.02
CA TRP A 129 -21.21 2.99 16.30
C TRP A 129 -20.04 3.38 17.21
N TYR A 130 -19.03 2.54 17.33
CA TYR A 130 -17.85 2.81 18.15
C TYR A 130 -17.14 4.11 17.74
N PHE A 131 -16.97 4.32 16.44
CA PHE A 131 -16.28 5.50 15.93
C PHE A 131 -17.13 6.77 15.96
N THR A 132 -18.43 6.67 15.67
CA THR A 132 -19.33 7.84 15.56
C THR A 132 -20.12 8.16 16.84
N ASN A 133 -20.37 7.16 17.70
CA ASN A 133 -21.33 7.16 18.78
C ASN A 133 -22.80 7.38 18.32
N GLU A 134 -23.13 7.14 17.05
CA GLU A 134 -24.49 7.27 16.54
C GLU A 134 -25.33 6.00 16.82
N GLU A 135 -26.31 6.11 17.72
CA GLU A 135 -27.15 4.98 18.17
C GLU A 135 -27.92 4.28 17.06
N LYS A 136 -28.11 4.91 15.87
CA LYS A 136 -28.75 4.25 14.72
C LYS A 136 -28.02 2.96 14.30
N TYR A 137 -26.68 2.98 14.30
CA TYR A 137 -25.86 1.82 13.97
C TYR A 137 -25.98 0.73 15.03
N ALA A 138 -25.87 1.09 16.31
CA ALA A 138 -26.06 0.12 17.38
C ALA A 138 -27.46 -0.50 17.37
N SER A 139 -28.49 0.32 17.15
CA SER A 139 -29.88 -0.16 17.07
C SER A 139 -30.07 -1.19 15.97
N LYS A 140 -29.48 -0.95 14.80
CA LYS A 140 -29.55 -1.88 13.66
C LYS A 140 -28.76 -3.17 13.91
N ALA A 141 -27.55 -3.07 14.47
CA ALA A 141 -26.77 -4.24 14.85
C ALA A 141 -27.52 -5.12 15.85
N VAL A 142 -28.15 -4.50 16.86
CA VAL A 142 -28.94 -5.21 17.87
C VAL A 142 -30.21 -5.83 17.26
N GLU A 143 -30.86 -5.17 16.29
CA GLU A 143 -31.96 -5.76 15.53
C GLU A 143 -31.53 -7.05 14.82
N MET A 144 -30.37 -7.07 14.17
CA MET A 144 -29.82 -8.26 13.51
C MET A 144 -29.50 -9.36 14.53
N ILE A 145 -28.87 -9.02 15.66
CA ILE A 145 -28.55 -9.94 16.75
C ILE A 145 -29.85 -10.56 17.31
N ARG A 146 -30.89 -9.76 17.59
CA ARG A 146 -32.18 -10.26 18.05
C ARG A 146 -32.83 -11.20 17.04
N THR A 147 -32.78 -10.84 15.77
CA THR A 147 -33.37 -11.64 14.69
C THR A 147 -32.68 -13.00 14.56
N TRP A 148 -31.37 -13.05 14.58
CA TRP A 148 -30.62 -14.29 14.36
C TRP A 148 -30.54 -15.19 15.59
N PHE A 149 -30.46 -14.62 16.81
CA PHE A 149 -30.13 -15.38 18.02
C PHE A 149 -31.25 -15.43 19.08
N ILE A 150 -32.14 -14.42 19.14
CA ILE A 150 -33.00 -14.21 20.31
C ILE A 150 -34.48 -14.43 19.99
N ASN A 151 -35.00 -13.80 18.93
CA ASN A 151 -36.42 -13.79 18.62
C ASN A 151 -36.95 -15.18 18.26
N LYS A 152 -37.93 -15.69 19.02
CA LYS A 152 -38.45 -17.06 18.86
C LYS A 152 -38.97 -17.40 17.45
N GLY A 153 -39.49 -16.42 16.71
CA GLY A 153 -40.03 -16.62 15.36
C GLY A 153 -38.96 -16.62 14.25
N THR A 154 -37.73 -16.19 14.51
CA THR A 154 -36.74 -15.99 13.46
C THR A 154 -35.35 -16.57 13.78
N ARG A 155 -35.07 -16.83 15.05
CA ARG A 155 -33.72 -17.23 15.51
C ARG A 155 -33.27 -18.56 14.95
N MET A 156 -31.99 -18.71 14.74
CA MET A 156 -31.33 -19.96 14.47
C MET A 156 -31.32 -20.85 15.73
N ASN A 157 -31.60 -22.15 15.56
CA ASN A 157 -31.33 -23.14 16.61
C ASN A 157 -29.84 -23.19 16.92
N PRO A 158 -29.40 -23.31 18.21
CA PRO A 158 -27.99 -23.31 18.58
C PRO A 158 -27.30 -24.65 18.26
N ASN A 159 -27.29 -25.01 16.97
CA ASN A 159 -26.65 -26.22 16.45
C ASN A 159 -26.31 -26.06 14.96
N MET A 160 -25.44 -26.93 14.44
CA MET A 160 -25.04 -27.03 13.03
C MET A 160 -25.37 -28.41 12.44
N ASN A 161 -26.45 -29.04 12.89
CA ASN A 161 -26.81 -30.42 12.53
C ASN A 161 -26.96 -30.65 11.02
N TYR A 162 -27.25 -29.59 10.24
CA TYR A 162 -27.44 -29.64 8.79
C TYR A 162 -26.49 -28.73 8.02
N ALA A 163 -25.36 -28.37 8.63
CA ALA A 163 -24.32 -27.59 7.96
C ALA A 163 -23.52 -28.49 7.01
N GLN A 164 -23.21 -27.95 5.83
CA GLN A 164 -22.46 -28.60 4.77
C GLN A 164 -22.95 -30.02 4.43
N ILE A 165 -24.23 -30.18 4.20
CA ILE A 165 -24.79 -31.42 3.68
C ILE A 165 -24.19 -31.75 2.30
N VAL A 166 -24.13 -33.03 1.98
CA VAL A 166 -23.87 -33.54 0.62
C VAL A 166 -25.15 -34.16 0.12
N PRO A 167 -25.87 -33.52 -0.83
CA PRO A 167 -27.14 -34.05 -1.33
C PRO A 167 -27.02 -35.51 -1.81
N GLY A 168 -27.97 -36.35 -1.34
CA GLY A 168 -28.00 -37.77 -1.64
C GLY A 168 -27.04 -38.63 -0.79
N GLN A 169 -26.39 -38.04 0.24
CA GLN A 169 -25.57 -38.77 1.19
C GLN A 169 -26.07 -38.58 2.61
N ASN A 170 -25.93 -39.61 3.45
CA ASN A 170 -26.20 -39.60 4.89
C ASN A 170 -27.60 -39.02 5.28
N GLY A 171 -28.63 -39.21 4.43
CA GLY A 171 -29.96 -38.68 4.67
C GLY A 171 -30.02 -37.16 4.75
N ASP A 172 -29.18 -36.47 4.00
CA ASP A 172 -29.00 -34.99 3.98
C ASP A 172 -28.73 -34.42 5.38
N LYS A 173 -28.05 -35.17 6.25
CA LYS A 173 -27.48 -34.64 7.52
C LYS A 173 -26.20 -33.89 7.26
N GLY A 174 -25.92 -32.89 8.10
CA GLY A 174 -24.71 -32.11 8.07
C GLY A 174 -23.46 -32.96 8.39
N ARG A 175 -22.32 -32.44 7.98
CA ARG A 175 -21.00 -33.01 8.23
C ARG A 175 -20.31 -32.26 9.36
N CYS A 176 -19.33 -32.88 10.01
CA CYS A 176 -18.49 -32.21 11.00
C CYS A 176 -17.81 -30.94 10.42
N TYR A 177 -17.36 -31.01 9.17
CA TYR A 177 -16.78 -29.87 8.43
C TYR A 177 -17.68 -28.64 8.33
N GLY A 178 -18.99 -28.80 8.59
CA GLY A 178 -19.94 -27.68 8.59
C GLY A 178 -19.73 -26.68 9.72
N LEU A 179 -19.06 -27.07 10.80
CA LEU A 179 -18.82 -26.21 11.95
C LEU A 179 -17.94 -24.99 11.57
N ILE A 180 -17.12 -25.10 10.54
CA ILE A 180 -16.29 -23.98 10.08
C ILE A 180 -17.12 -22.80 9.55
N ASP A 181 -18.38 -23.02 9.10
CA ASP A 181 -19.27 -21.94 8.66
C ASP A 181 -19.55 -20.94 9.79
N SER A 182 -19.54 -21.38 11.07
CA SER A 182 -19.74 -20.52 12.24
C SER A 182 -18.49 -19.79 12.73
N TYR A 183 -17.35 -19.96 12.06
CA TYR A 183 -16.10 -19.23 12.43
C TYR A 183 -16.28 -17.71 12.39
N ALA A 184 -17.12 -17.20 11.49
CA ALA A 184 -17.43 -15.79 11.40
C ALA A 184 -18.04 -15.18 12.68
N PHE A 185 -18.58 -15.99 13.59
CA PHE A 185 -19.02 -15.53 14.90
C PHE A 185 -17.86 -15.05 15.78
N VAL A 186 -16.63 -15.52 15.58
CA VAL A 186 -15.47 -15.14 16.40
C VAL A 186 -15.24 -13.62 16.32
N GLU A 187 -15.11 -13.09 15.11
CA GLU A 187 -14.94 -11.64 14.88
C GLU A 187 -16.21 -10.86 15.22
N MET A 188 -17.39 -11.39 14.86
CA MET A 188 -18.66 -10.74 15.20
C MET A 188 -18.79 -10.47 16.72
N LEU A 189 -18.29 -11.36 17.56
CA LEU A 189 -18.31 -11.17 19.02
C LEU A 189 -17.48 -10.00 19.50
N ASP A 190 -16.44 -9.57 18.80
CA ASP A 190 -15.76 -8.32 19.09
C ASP A 190 -16.68 -7.11 18.87
N GLY A 191 -17.44 -7.10 17.77
CA GLY A 191 -18.47 -6.11 17.52
C GLY A 191 -19.55 -6.10 18.61
N VAL A 192 -20.03 -7.27 19.03
CA VAL A 192 -20.99 -7.42 20.13
C VAL A 192 -20.45 -6.80 21.45
N GLN A 193 -19.16 -6.99 21.72
CA GLN A 193 -18.55 -6.43 22.92
C GLN A 193 -18.38 -4.91 22.86
N LEU A 194 -18.12 -4.34 21.69
CA LEU A 194 -18.17 -2.89 21.50
C LEU A 194 -19.57 -2.35 21.84
N LEU A 195 -20.64 -3.01 21.37
CA LEU A 195 -22.03 -2.61 21.59
C LEU A 195 -22.48 -2.68 23.05
N ALA A 196 -21.74 -3.33 23.94
CA ALA A 196 -22.17 -3.59 25.33
C ALA A 196 -22.51 -2.30 26.13
N SER A 197 -21.99 -1.14 25.74
CA SER A 197 -22.27 0.16 26.36
C SER A 197 -23.36 0.97 25.62
N SER A 198 -23.90 0.48 24.50
CA SER A 198 -25.00 1.13 23.79
C SER A 198 -26.33 0.97 24.53
N LYS A 199 -27.16 1.99 24.48
CA LYS A 199 -28.52 1.96 25.03
C LYS A 199 -29.44 0.97 24.31
N ALA A 200 -29.15 0.69 23.02
CA ALA A 200 -29.92 -0.23 22.21
C ALA A 200 -29.74 -1.69 22.64
N PHE A 201 -28.55 -2.04 23.16
CA PHE A 201 -28.20 -3.42 23.58
C PHE A 201 -28.47 -3.63 25.07
N THR A 202 -29.70 -4.01 25.40
CA THR A 202 -30.14 -4.14 26.78
C THR A 202 -29.42 -5.27 27.53
N SER A 203 -29.41 -5.19 28.86
CA SER A 203 -28.86 -6.27 29.69
C SER A 203 -29.57 -7.61 29.47
N GLN A 204 -30.87 -7.59 29.08
CA GLN A 204 -31.59 -8.79 28.75
C GLN A 204 -31.12 -9.38 27.41
N ASP A 205 -30.90 -8.56 26.37
CA ASP A 205 -30.35 -9.02 25.11
C ASP A 205 -28.96 -9.66 25.29
N GLN A 206 -28.10 -9.03 26.09
CA GLN A 206 -26.77 -9.56 26.41
C GLN A 206 -26.85 -10.93 27.10
N LYS A 207 -27.78 -11.09 28.03
CA LYS A 207 -28.02 -12.36 28.74
C LYS A 207 -28.54 -13.41 27.80
N ASP A 208 -29.52 -13.08 26.94
CA ASP A 208 -30.13 -14.01 26.00
C ASP A 208 -29.14 -14.48 24.94
N LEU A 209 -28.32 -13.57 24.43
CA LEU A 209 -27.24 -13.90 23.49
C LEU A 209 -26.19 -14.84 24.13
N LYS A 210 -25.75 -14.53 25.36
CA LYS A 210 -24.83 -15.41 26.12
C LYS A 210 -25.45 -16.80 26.34
N THR A 211 -26.76 -16.85 26.60
CA THR A 211 -27.50 -18.13 26.77
C THR A 211 -27.48 -18.92 25.46
N TRP A 212 -27.68 -18.25 24.32
CA TRP A 212 -27.62 -18.91 23.01
C TRP A 212 -26.24 -19.47 22.73
N PHE A 213 -25.17 -18.68 22.93
CA PHE A 213 -23.78 -19.13 22.75
C PHE A 213 -23.37 -20.22 23.75
N SER A 214 -23.88 -20.21 24.97
CA SER A 214 -23.66 -21.30 25.95
C SER A 214 -24.24 -22.62 25.48
N ARG A 215 -25.44 -22.61 24.90
CA ARG A 215 -26.06 -23.79 24.30
C ARG A 215 -25.38 -24.27 23.03
N PHE A 216 -24.90 -23.31 22.20
CA PHE A 216 -24.14 -23.63 21.02
C PHE A 216 -22.80 -24.26 21.35
N LEU A 217 -22.09 -23.72 22.33
CA LEU A 217 -20.85 -24.28 22.87
C LEU A 217 -21.05 -25.69 23.44
N GLU A 218 -22.14 -25.89 24.21
CA GLU A 218 -22.48 -27.21 24.72
C GLU A 218 -22.74 -28.22 23.58
N TRP A 219 -23.46 -27.81 22.55
CA TRP A 219 -23.68 -28.63 21.36
C TRP A 219 -22.38 -28.97 20.65
N MET A 220 -21.48 -28.00 20.45
CA MET A 220 -20.14 -28.24 19.88
C MET A 220 -19.34 -29.29 20.67
N LEU A 221 -19.43 -29.26 21.99
CA LEU A 221 -18.66 -30.16 22.87
C LEU A 221 -19.27 -31.57 22.96
N THR A 222 -20.57 -31.70 22.75
CA THR A 222 -21.33 -32.93 23.04
C THR A 222 -21.88 -33.67 21.84
N SER A 223 -22.11 -32.98 20.70
CA SER A 223 -22.61 -33.59 19.49
C SER A 223 -21.59 -34.50 18.81
N ASP A 224 -22.06 -35.44 17.99
CA ASP A 224 -21.19 -36.30 17.21
C ASP A 224 -20.35 -35.50 16.20
N GLN A 225 -20.98 -34.52 15.50
CA GLN A 225 -20.31 -33.64 14.57
C GLN A 225 -19.20 -32.83 15.28
N GLY A 226 -19.48 -32.26 16.45
CA GLY A 226 -18.48 -31.51 17.21
C GLY A 226 -17.30 -32.37 17.67
N ARG A 227 -17.57 -33.61 18.13
CA ARG A 227 -16.52 -34.56 18.51
C ARG A 227 -15.68 -35.01 17.30
N GLU A 228 -16.31 -35.20 16.15
CA GLU A 228 -15.64 -35.58 14.91
C GLU A 228 -14.76 -34.44 14.38
N GLU A 229 -15.27 -33.20 14.39
CA GLU A 229 -14.49 -32.01 13.99
C GLU A 229 -13.28 -31.80 14.91
N ALA A 230 -13.46 -31.99 16.21
CA ALA A 230 -12.39 -31.93 17.20
C ALA A 230 -11.28 -32.99 16.96
N ARG A 231 -11.53 -34.03 16.19
CA ARG A 231 -10.55 -35.09 15.86
C ARG A 231 -9.85 -34.90 14.53
N GLN A 232 -10.27 -33.91 13.74
CA GLN A 232 -9.59 -33.63 12.47
C GLN A 232 -8.10 -33.31 12.67
N LEU A 233 -7.30 -33.54 11.64
CA LEU A 233 -5.83 -33.38 11.70
C LEU A 233 -5.32 -32.18 10.88
N ASN A 234 -6.23 -31.29 10.51
CA ASN A 234 -5.98 -30.16 9.62
C ASN A 234 -6.57 -28.85 10.19
N ASN A 235 -6.62 -27.80 9.40
CA ASN A 235 -7.18 -26.47 9.76
C ASN A 235 -8.57 -26.54 10.40
N HIS A 236 -9.40 -27.51 10.06
CA HIS A 236 -10.73 -27.71 10.66
C HIS A 236 -10.67 -27.87 12.18
N ALA A 237 -9.76 -28.71 12.68
CA ALA A 237 -9.63 -28.91 14.12
C ALA A 237 -9.03 -27.68 14.83
N THR A 238 -8.17 -26.92 14.14
CA THR A 238 -7.66 -25.63 14.63
C THR A 238 -8.82 -24.64 14.75
N ALA A 239 -9.57 -24.44 13.67
CA ALA A 239 -10.73 -23.56 13.65
C ALA A 239 -11.79 -23.94 14.71
N TYR A 240 -12.02 -25.23 14.92
CA TYR A 240 -12.88 -25.72 15.98
C TYR A 240 -12.42 -25.28 17.37
N ASP A 241 -11.12 -25.47 17.69
CA ASP A 241 -10.61 -25.10 19.02
C ASP A 241 -10.61 -23.57 19.22
N VAL A 242 -10.30 -22.77 18.19
CA VAL A 242 -10.42 -21.30 18.25
C VAL A 242 -11.85 -20.88 18.57
N GLN A 243 -12.85 -21.45 17.86
CA GLN A 243 -14.26 -21.17 18.12
C GLN A 243 -14.69 -21.55 19.54
N VAL A 244 -14.33 -22.76 19.99
CA VAL A 244 -14.65 -23.22 21.35
C VAL A 244 -14.06 -22.28 22.40
N ILE A 245 -12.81 -21.85 22.22
CA ILE A 245 -12.12 -20.94 23.15
C ILE A 245 -12.75 -19.55 23.11
N ALA A 246 -13.04 -19.01 21.93
CA ALA A 246 -13.71 -17.70 21.77
C ALA A 246 -15.10 -17.68 22.43
N TYR A 247 -15.91 -18.72 22.18
CA TYR A 247 -17.24 -18.80 22.78
C TYR A 247 -17.21 -19.08 24.29
N ALA A 248 -16.23 -19.86 24.77
CA ALA A 248 -15.99 -20.06 26.20
C ALA A 248 -15.56 -18.75 26.88
N HIS A 249 -14.69 -17.97 26.23
CA HIS A 249 -14.30 -16.64 26.70
C HIS A 249 -15.52 -15.70 26.77
N PHE A 250 -16.30 -15.59 25.67
CA PHE A 250 -17.49 -14.75 25.61
C PHE A 250 -18.56 -15.11 26.66
N THR A 251 -18.80 -16.42 26.90
CA THR A 251 -19.79 -16.89 27.87
C THR A 251 -19.29 -16.92 29.32
N GLY A 252 -17.97 -16.72 29.53
CA GLY A 252 -17.33 -16.81 30.85
C GLY A 252 -17.05 -18.24 31.32
N ASN A 253 -17.05 -19.22 30.42
CA ASN A 253 -16.77 -20.62 30.74
C ASN A 253 -15.25 -20.89 30.80
N ARG A 254 -14.62 -20.37 31.85
CA ARG A 254 -13.17 -20.46 32.08
C ARG A 254 -12.66 -21.91 32.05
N LYS A 255 -13.43 -22.84 32.60
CA LYS A 255 -13.03 -24.26 32.67
C LYS A 255 -12.81 -24.85 31.26
N VAL A 256 -13.75 -24.64 30.34
CA VAL A 256 -13.63 -25.12 28.95
C VAL A 256 -12.45 -24.45 28.25
N MET A 257 -12.29 -23.15 28.47
CA MET A 257 -11.19 -22.39 27.87
C MET A 257 -9.82 -22.94 28.32
N ASP A 258 -9.60 -23.07 29.62
CA ASP A 258 -8.33 -23.57 30.18
C ASP A 258 -8.03 -25.01 29.74
N GLU A 259 -9.06 -25.86 29.71
CA GLU A 259 -8.92 -27.24 29.22
C GLU A 259 -8.47 -27.29 27.75
N ARG A 260 -9.04 -26.46 26.88
CA ARG A 260 -8.68 -26.45 25.46
C ARG A 260 -7.28 -25.84 25.24
N LEU A 261 -6.95 -24.75 25.90
CA LEU A 261 -5.64 -24.13 25.80
C LEU A 261 -4.52 -25.06 26.27
N SER A 262 -4.71 -25.77 27.37
CA SER A 262 -3.69 -26.71 27.88
C SER A 262 -3.33 -27.86 26.94
N GLN A 263 -4.21 -28.15 25.98
CA GLN A 263 -4.03 -29.25 25.03
C GLN A 263 -3.65 -28.77 23.62
N PHE A 264 -3.87 -27.50 23.30
CA PHE A 264 -3.79 -26.96 21.94
C PHE A 264 -2.41 -27.18 21.31
N TYR A 265 -1.33 -26.82 22.01
CA TYR A 265 0.03 -26.98 21.49
C TYR A 265 0.29 -28.42 21.07
N ARG A 266 0.03 -29.40 21.99
CA ARG A 266 0.31 -30.80 21.74
C ARG A 266 -0.61 -31.45 20.73
N LYS A 267 -1.92 -31.11 20.76
CA LYS A 267 -2.93 -31.73 19.90
C LYS A 267 -3.09 -31.10 18.54
N ARG A 268 -2.68 -29.83 18.37
CA ARG A 268 -2.81 -29.11 17.10
C ARG A 268 -1.47 -28.74 16.52
N MET A 269 -0.70 -27.93 17.21
CA MET A 269 0.51 -27.38 16.60
C MET A 269 1.55 -28.48 16.32
N LEU A 270 1.86 -29.34 17.28
CA LEU A 270 2.84 -30.42 17.09
C LEU A 270 2.36 -31.53 16.12
N THR A 271 1.07 -31.66 15.87
CA THR A 271 0.54 -32.69 14.94
C THR A 271 0.30 -32.15 13.53
N GLN A 272 0.19 -30.86 13.37
CA GLN A 272 -0.14 -30.21 12.09
C GLN A 272 1.05 -29.48 11.46
N ILE A 273 2.03 -29.05 12.26
CA ILE A 273 3.18 -28.28 11.82
C ILE A 273 4.45 -29.08 12.06
N GLU A 274 5.22 -29.33 11.01
CA GLU A 274 6.51 -29.97 11.08
C GLU A 274 7.59 -29.03 11.64
N ALA A 275 8.74 -29.59 12.06
CA ALA A 275 9.83 -28.83 12.65
C ALA A 275 10.42 -27.75 11.76
N ASP A 276 10.22 -27.83 10.44
CA ASP A 276 10.65 -26.85 9.42
C ASP A 276 9.53 -25.88 9.02
N GLY A 277 8.35 -25.95 9.66
CA GLY A 277 7.22 -25.07 9.44
C GLY A 277 6.20 -25.56 8.41
N ARG A 278 6.46 -26.66 7.71
CA ARG A 278 5.50 -27.22 6.75
C ARG A 278 4.24 -27.71 7.45
N GLN A 279 3.12 -27.64 6.74
CA GLN A 279 1.80 -28.10 7.20
C GLN A 279 1.29 -29.20 6.23
N PRO A 280 1.68 -30.46 6.39
CA PRO A 280 1.50 -31.50 5.37
C PRO A 280 0.06 -31.73 4.93
N GLN A 281 -0.92 -31.55 5.83
CA GLN A 281 -2.34 -31.74 5.51
C GLN A 281 -2.87 -30.63 4.62
N GLU A 282 -2.38 -29.39 4.79
CA GLU A 282 -2.74 -28.23 3.98
C GLU A 282 -1.99 -28.24 2.64
N LEU A 283 -0.72 -28.64 2.65
CA LEU A 283 0.11 -28.72 1.45
C LEU A 283 -0.34 -29.77 0.42
N ARG A 284 -1.19 -30.72 0.79
CA ARG A 284 -1.80 -31.72 -0.14
C ARG A 284 -3.00 -31.18 -0.90
N ARG A 285 -3.49 -29.98 -0.53
CA ARG A 285 -4.69 -29.40 -1.11
C ARG A 285 -4.38 -28.72 -2.45
N THR A 286 -5.41 -28.59 -3.31
CA THR A 286 -5.33 -27.85 -4.58
C THR A 286 -5.07 -26.35 -4.41
N LEU A 287 -5.29 -25.82 -3.21
CA LEU A 287 -5.01 -24.44 -2.77
C LEU A 287 -4.02 -24.48 -1.58
N ALA A 288 -2.88 -25.12 -1.78
CA ALA A 288 -1.95 -25.48 -0.69
C ALA A 288 -1.42 -24.26 0.09
N PHE A 289 -1.04 -23.18 -0.59
CA PHE A 289 -0.60 -21.95 0.05
C PHE A 289 -1.74 -21.32 0.85
N GLY A 290 -2.91 -21.18 0.22
CA GLY A 290 -4.08 -20.58 0.84
C GLY A 290 -4.55 -21.34 2.09
N TYR A 291 -4.54 -22.67 2.08
CA TYR A 291 -4.90 -23.46 3.26
C TYR A 291 -3.85 -23.40 4.37
N SER A 292 -2.57 -23.38 4.01
CA SER A 292 -1.50 -23.21 4.99
C SER A 292 -1.54 -21.83 5.67
N GLN A 293 -1.79 -20.76 4.90
CA GLN A 293 -2.00 -19.42 5.41
C GLN A 293 -3.27 -19.35 6.28
N TYR A 294 -4.37 -19.97 5.87
CA TYR A 294 -5.63 -19.99 6.59
C TYR A 294 -5.49 -20.64 7.97
N ASN A 295 -4.79 -21.79 8.06
CA ASN A 295 -4.52 -22.44 9.34
C ASN A 295 -3.58 -21.58 10.23
N LEU A 296 -2.58 -20.92 9.63
CA LEU A 296 -1.70 -19.97 10.33
C LEU A 296 -2.53 -18.82 10.93
N SER A 297 -3.44 -18.22 10.16
CA SER A 297 -4.30 -17.13 10.61
C SER A 297 -5.17 -17.50 11.81
N HIS A 298 -5.75 -18.71 11.80
CA HIS A 298 -6.51 -19.21 12.97
C HIS A 298 -5.66 -19.34 14.23
N ILE A 299 -4.42 -19.78 14.10
CA ILE A 299 -3.51 -19.87 15.25
C ILE A 299 -3.16 -18.47 15.77
N ILE A 300 -2.96 -17.49 14.87
CA ILE A 300 -2.75 -16.08 15.24
C ILE A 300 -3.97 -15.52 15.98
N ASP A 301 -5.19 -15.78 15.50
CA ASP A 301 -6.42 -15.40 16.21
C ASP A 301 -6.44 -15.97 17.63
N LEU A 302 -6.04 -17.23 17.80
CA LEU A 302 -5.97 -17.83 19.13
C LEU A 302 -4.97 -17.12 20.04
N PHE A 303 -3.78 -16.78 19.56
CA PHE A 303 -2.80 -16.03 20.35
C PHE A 303 -3.31 -14.64 20.74
N GLN A 304 -4.12 -13.98 19.89
CA GLN A 304 -4.78 -12.72 20.23
C GLN A 304 -5.82 -12.90 21.33
N ILE A 305 -6.68 -13.95 21.24
CA ILE A 305 -7.65 -14.29 22.28
C ILE A 305 -6.93 -14.53 23.63
N VAL A 306 -5.84 -15.27 23.60
CA VAL A 306 -5.03 -15.57 24.79
C VAL A 306 -4.46 -14.30 25.41
N ARG A 307 -3.90 -13.41 24.60
CA ARG A 307 -3.40 -12.09 25.04
C ARG A 307 -4.48 -11.26 25.73
N HIS A 308 -5.69 -11.22 25.17
CA HIS A 308 -6.80 -10.44 25.73
C HIS A 308 -7.43 -11.07 26.97
N SER A 309 -7.37 -12.39 27.08
CA SER A 309 -7.94 -13.13 28.22
C SER A 309 -7.00 -13.25 29.43
N GLY A 310 -5.75 -12.80 29.28
CA GLY A 310 -4.71 -12.97 30.32
C GLY A 310 -4.32 -14.41 30.59
N CYS A 311 -4.53 -15.29 29.59
CA CYS A 311 -4.06 -16.66 29.62
C CYS A 311 -2.65 -16.78 29.02
N GLU A 312 -2.08 -17.97 29.10
CA GLU A 312 -0.82 -18.32 28.44
C GLU A 312 -1.05 -19.43 27.41
N LEU A 313 -0.31 -19.40 26.32
CA LEU A 313 -0.29 -20.43 25.29
C LEU A 313 1.15 -20.70 24.84
N GLU A 314 1.53 -21.95 24.88
CA GLU A 314 2.79 -22.45 24.37
C GLU A 314 2.77 -22.52 22.83
N GLY A 315 3.93 -22.33 22.17
CA GLY A 315 4.07 -22.66 20.75
C GLY A 315 4.40 -21.51 19.81
N MET A 316 4.63 -20.29 20.31
CA MET A 316 5.05 -19.15 19.47
C MET A 316 6.23 -19.48 18.54
N PRO A 317 7.32 -20.16 18.97
CA PRO A 317 8.42 -20.51 18.07
C PRO A 317 8.02 -21.45 16.92
N LEU A 318 7.04 -22.35 17.12
CA LEU A 318 6.56 -23.23 16.07
C LEU A 318 5.62 -22.49 15.10
N LEU A 319 4.80 -21.60 15.61
CA LEU A 319 3.98 -20.68 14.79
C LEU A 319 4.86 -19.82 13.89
N GLN A 320 5.95 -19.27 14.41
CA GLN A 320 6.92 -18.51 13.64
C GLN A 320 7.58 -19.35 12.55
N LYS A 321 7.91 -20.61 12.80
CA LYS A 321 8.43 -21.51 11.75
C LYS A 321 7.43 -21.72 10.62
N ALA A 322 6.14 -21.86 10.94
CA ALA A 322 5.10 -21.98 9.93
C ALA A 322 4.96 -20.70 9.12
N ALA A 323 5.05 -19.53 9.77
CA ALA A 323 5.08 -18.24 9.11
C ALA A 323 6.34 -18.09 8.22
N ASP A 324 7.53 -18.43 8.73
CA ASP A 324 8.80 -18.38 8.00
C ASP A 324 8.79 -19.27 6.74
N PHE A 325 8.14 -20.44 6.82
CA PHE A 325 8.02 -21.32 5.67
C PHE A 325 7.25 -20.64 4.51
N LEU A 326 6.12 -20.01 4.81
CA LEU A 326 5.30 -19.33 3.81
C LEU A 326 5.93 -17.99 3.36
N ALA A 327 6.55 -17.25 4.27
CA ALA A 327 7.15 -15.94 4.02
C ALA A 327 8.24 -15.97 2.94
N ARG A 328 8.91 -17.10 2.74
CA ARG A 328 9.90 -17.31 1.66
C ARG A 328 9.34 -17.07 0.26
N TYR A 329 8.03 -17.16 0.10
CA TYR A 329 7.34 -17.05 -1.19
C TYR A 329 6.61 -15.72 -1.38
N ILE A 330 6.65 -14.82 -0.42
CA ILE A 330 6.10 -13.47 -0.58
C ILE A 330 6.87 -12.73 -1.67
N GLY A 331 6.14 -12.09 -2.59
CA GLY A 331 6.68 -11.39 -3.75
C GLY A 331 7.18 -12.30 -4.87
N LYS A 332 6.98 -13.62 -4.76
CA LYS A 332 7.32 -14.59 -5.81
C LYS A 332 6.11 -14.92 -6.67
N ARG A 333 6.39 -15.46 -7.84
CA ARG A 333 5.36 -15.95 -8.77
C ARG A 333 4.85 -17.31 -8.33
N VAL A 334 3.63 -17.66 -8.75
CA VAL A 334 3.01 -18.97 -8.41
C VAL A 334 3.79 -20.18 -8.92
N ASP A 335 4.54 -20.05 -10.02
CA ASP A 335 5.38 -21.12 -10.57
C ASP A 335 6.67 -21.39 -9.77
N GLU A 336 7.03 -20.51 -8.83
CA GLU A 336 8.10 -20.72 -7.85
C GLU A 336 7.63 -21.45 -6.58
N TRP A 337 6.30 -21.61 -6.40
CA TRP A 337 5.72 -22.36 -5.29
C TRP A 337 5.74 -23.87 -5.61
N PRO A 338 6.33 -24.71 -4.75
CA PRO A 338 6.56 -26.14 -5.09
C PRO A 338 5.31 -27.03 -4.92
N TYR A 339 4.17 -26.47 -4.55
CA TYR A 339 2.91 -27.19 -4.35
C TYR A 339 1.82 -26.61 -5.26
N GLN A 340 0.64 -27.20 -5.23
CA GLN A 340 -0.48 -26.74 -6.06
C GLN A 340 -1.13 -25.49 -5.46
N GLN A 341 -1.39 -24.49 -6.31
CA GLN A 341 -2.23 -23.32 -5.99
C GLN A 341 -2.97 -22.89 -7.26
N ILE A 342 -4.18 -23.39 -7.44
CA ILE A 342 -4.94 -23.25 -8.70
C ILE A 342 -5.50 -21.85 -8.95
N ASN A 343 -5.69 -21.04 -7.91
CA ASN A 343 -6.13 -19.64 -8.00
C ASN A 343 -5.81 -18.88 -6.71
N GLY A 344 -6.08 -17.56 -6.70
CA GLY A 344 -6.02 -16.71 -5.51
C GLY A 344 -4.62 -16.48 -4.97
N TRP A 345 -3.57 -16.57 -5.80
CA TRP A 345 -2.18 -16.45 -5.36
C TRP A 345 -1.89 -15.10 -4.71
N ASP A 346 -2.19 -14.00 -5.40
CA ASP A 346 -1.88 -12.64 -4.93
C ASP A 346 -2.69 -12.28 -3.68
N GLU A 347 -3.99 -12.65 -3.66
CA GLU A 347 -4.85 -12.44 -2.50
C GLU A 347 -4.30 -13.16 -1.25
N LYS A 348 -3.80 -14.39 -1.41
CA LYS A 348 -3.24 -15.17 -0.30
C LYS A 348 -1.89 -14.68 0.15
N GLN A 349 -1.07 -14.14 -0.76
CA GLN A 349 0.15 -13.43 -0.37
C GLN A 349 -0.16 -12.17 0.46
N ASN A 350 -1.14 -11.37 0.03
CA ASN A 350 -1.56 -10.20 0.81
C ASN A 350 -2.11 -10.58 2.19
N ALA A 351 -2.95 -11.61 2.28
CA ALA A 351 -3.45 -12.12 3.55
C ALA A 351 -2.29 -12.58 4.47
N LEU A 352 -1.27 -13.23 3.91
CA LEU A 352 -0.08 -13.61 4.69
C LEU A 352 0.70 -12.37 5.17
N CYS A 353 0.80 -11.31 4.37
CA CYS A 353 1.42 -10.05 4.81
C CYS A 353 0.67 -9.44 5.99
N GLN A 354 -0.66 -9.45 5.96
CA GLN A 354 -1.49 -9.00 7.09
C GLN A 354 -1.29 -9.89 8.32
N ASP A 355 -1.19 -11.20 8.15
CA ASP A 355 -0.90 -12.15 9.24
C ASP A 355 0.49 -11.94 9.84
N LEU A 356 1.53 -11.72 9.03
CA LEU A 356 2.87 -11.40 9.52
C LEU A 356 2.89 -10.09 10.31
N TYR A 357 2.11 -9.10 9.87
CA TYR A 357 1.96 -7.85 10.61
C TYR A 357 1.32 -8.09 12.00
N ARG A 358 0.23 -8.85 12.05
CA ARG A 358 -0.45 -9.24 13.29
C ARG A 358 0.47 -10.07 14.21
N LEU A 359 1.26 -10.95 13.63
CA LEU A 359 2.23 -11.76 14.37
C LEU A 359 3.35 -10.90 14.96
N TYR A 360 3.83 -9.88 14.25
CA TYR A 360 4.74 -8.87 14.81
C TYR A 360 4.12 -8.12 15.98
N LEU A 361 2.83 -7.75 15.93
CA LEU A 361 2.15 -7.10 17.06
C LEU A 361 2.05 -8.02 18.30
N LEU A 362 2.04 -9.34 18.10
CA LEU A 362 2.08 -10.33 19.19
C LEU A 362 3.49 -10.54 19.74
N ASP A 363 4.51 -10.48 18.90
CA ASP A 363 5.92 -10.70 19.24
C ASP A 363 6.82 -9.68 18.50
N ASN A 364 7.13 -8.57 19.16
CA ASN A 364 7.89 -7.46 18.60
C ASN A 364 9.37 -7.77 18.32
N ASP A 365 9.90 -8.91 18.76
CA ASP A 365 11.28 -9.31 18.47
C ASP A 365 11.47 -9.70 16.99
N ARG A 366 10.39 -9.96 16.25
CA ARG A 366 10.37 -10.31 14.83
C ARG A 366 10.17 -9.08 13.93
N ALA A 367 11.07 -8.10 14.03
CA ALA A 367 11.05 -6.91 13.17
C ALA A 367 11.19 -7.23 11.67
N ASP A 368 11.71 -8.39 11.31
CA ASP A 368 11.75 -8.91 9.94
C ASP A 368 10.33 -9.15 9.38
N TYR A 369 9.37 -9.59 10.19
CA TYR A 369 7.97 -9.73 9.79
C TYR A 369 7.35 -8.37 9.45
N LEU A 370 7.59 -7.36 10.29
CA LEU A 370 7.10 -6.01 10.01
C LEU A 370 7.66 -5.47 8.70
N ARG A 371 8.99 -5.61 8.47
CA ARG A 371 9.63 -5.15 7.24
C ARG A 371 9.07 -5.86 6.00
N LEU A 372 8.93 -7.19 6.06
CA LEU A 372 8.40 -7.99 4.96
C LEU A 372 6.94 -7.65 4.68
N ALA A 373 6.12 -7.55 5.73
CA ALA A 373 4.72 -7.18 5.61
C ALA A 373 4.58 -5.77 5.00
N LYS A 374 5.25 -4.76 5.54
CA LYS A 374 5.19 -3.39 5.02
C LYS A 374 5.70 -3.29 3.58
N LYS A 375 6.66 -4.12 3.18
CA LYS A 375 7.19 -4.13 1.81
C LYS A 375 6.19 -4.67 0.79
N HIS A 376 5.31 -5.60 1.17
CA HIS A 376 4.50 -6.37 0.22
C HIS A 376 2.98 -6.30 0.47
N VAL A 377 2.52 -5.74 1.59
CA VAL A 377 1.08 -5.59 1.84
C VAL A 377 0.47 -4.64 0.80
N VAL A 378 -0.67 -5.05 0.26
CA VAL A 378 -1.46 -4.18 -0.61
C VAL A 378 -2.13 -3.11 0.23
N ARG A 379 -1.80 -1.85 -0.02
CA ARG A 379 -2.36 -0.71 0.71
C ARG A 379 -3.61 -0.19 0.01
N HIS A 380 -4.68 -0.98 0.07
CA HIS A 380 -6.01 -0.43 -0.12
C HIS A 380 -6.39 0.34 1.15
N TRP A 381 -6.12 1.63 1.20
CA TRP A 381 -6.37 2.43 2.41
C TRP A 381 -7.83 2.45 2.87
N ASN A 382 -8.77 1.98 2.08
CA ASN A 382 -10.16 1.74 2.47
C ASN A 382 -10.39 0.37 3.14
N ASP A 383 -9.37 -0.52 3.19
CA ASP A 383 -9.50 -1.82 3.86
C ASP A 383 -9.60 -1.62 5.38
N ARG A 384 -10.50 -2.37 6.01
CA ARG A 384 -10.74 -2.40 7.45
C ARG A 384 -9.49 -2.81 8.26
N PHE A 385 -8.55 -3.54 7.66
CA PHE A 385 -7.25 -3.88 8.26
C PHE A 385 -6.51 -2.65 8.80
N PHE A 386 -6.61 -1.51 8.10
CA PHE A 386 -5.97 -0.26 8.51
C PHE A 386 -6.61 0.36 9.76
N LEU A 387 -7.88 0.08 10.04
CA LEU A 387 -8.54 0.50 11.28
C LEU A 387 -8.28 -0.47 12.44
N LEU A 388 -8.12 -1.77 12.15
CA LEU A 388 -8.11 -2.80 13.18
C LEU A 388 -6.71 -3.15 13.69
N TYR A 389 -5.67 -3.02 12.84
CA TYR A 389 -4.35 -3.55 13.17
C TYR A 389 -3.19 -2.65 12.76
N TYR A 390 -3.34 -1.81 11.75
CA TYR A 390 -2.21 -1.12 11.13
C TYR A 390 -1.77 0.11 11.93
N VAL A 391 -0.44 0.19 12.20
CA VAL A 391 0.20 1.37 12.80
C VAL A 391 1.04 2.04 11.71
N PRO A 392 0.59 3.16 11.15
CA PRO A 392 1.29 3.84 10.06
C PRO A 392 2.57 4.53 10.57
N ASP A 393 3.55 4.62 9.68
CA ASP A 393 4.71 5.51 9.85
C ASP A 393 4.55 6.80 9.01
N ALA A 394 5.54 7.68 9.08
CA ALA A 394 5.50 8.95 8.35
C ALA A 394 5.37 8.75 6.83
N THR A 395 5.99 7.70 6.28
CA THR A 395 5.87 7.40 4.84
C THR A 395 4.47 6.93 4.47
N ASP A 396 3.84 6.09 5.29
CA ASP A 396 2.45 5.66 5.09
C ASP A 396 1.49 6.86 5.08
N HIS A 397 1.67 7.82 6.02
CA HIS A 397 0.86 9.05 6.06
C HIS A 397 1.04 9.91 4.80
N ALA A 398 2.28 10.07 4.34
CA ALA A 398 2.59 10.88 3.16
C ALA A 398 1.98 10.26 1.89
N PHE A 399 2.09 8.94 1.70
CA PHE A 399 1.47 8.26 0.56
C PHE A 399 -0.06 8.21 0.63
N ALA A 400 -0.64 8.11 1.82
CA ALA A 400 -2.09 8.21 1.98
C ALA A 400 -2.62 9.62 1.63
N GLN A 401 -1.86 10.66 2.00
CA GLN A 401 -2.16 12.04 1.56
C GLN A 401 -2.03 12.18 0.04
N ALA A 402 -0.96 11.62 -0.55
CA ALA A 402 -0.76 11.62 -1.99
C ALA A 402 -1.90 10.90 -2.74
N GLU A 403 -2.42 9.82 -2.18
CA GLU A 403 -3.58 9.12 -2.76
C GLU A 403 -4.80 10.03 -2.88
N VAL A 404 -5.15 10.75 -1.82
CA VAL A 404 -6.30 11.69 -1.85
C VAL A 404 -6.09 12.74 -2.93
N GLN A 405 -4.90 13.33 -3.00
CA GLN A 405 -4.56 14.37 -3.97
C GLN A 405 -4.59 13.84 -5.41
N LEU A 406 -3.88 12.75 -5.70
CA LEU A 406 -3.80 12.21 -7.06
C LEU A 406 -5.14 11.66 -7.58
N ARG A 407 -5.99 11.09 -6.71
CA ARG A 407 -7.36 10.71 -7.11
C ARG A 407 -8.17 11.95 -7.52
N TYR A 408 -8.05 13.04 -6.77
CA TYR A 408 -8.70 14.30 -7.10
C TYR A 408 -8.13 14.89 -8.40
N GLN A 409 -6.79 14.90 -8.58
CA GLN A 409 -6.15 15.39 -9.81
C GLN A 409 -6.59 14.62 -11.05
N LEU A 410 -6.64 13.29 -10.97
CA LEU A 410 -7.08 12.45 -12.09
C LEU A 410 -8.53 12.78 -12.51
N GLN A 411 -9.43 13.05 -11.55
CA GLN A 411 -10.79 13.47 -11.86
C GLN A 411 -10.84 14.81 -12.61
N GLN A 412 -10.01 15.80 -12.20
CA GLN A 412 -9.90 17.09 -12.87
C GLN A 412 -9.33 16.93 -14.28
N VAL A 413 -8.22 16.19 -14.40
CA VAL A 413 -7.55 15.91 -15.68
C VAL A 413 -8.48 15.21 -16.66
N ASP A 414 -9.21 14.19 -16.24
CA ASP A 414 -10.14 13.45 -17.10
C ASP A 414 -11.33 14.30 -17.53
N SER A 415 -11.80 15.19 -16.66
CA SER A 415 -12.86 16.15 -16.97
C SER A 415 -12.41 17.14 -18.06
N LEU A 416 -11.20 17.70 -17.93
CA LEU A 416 -10.64 18.64 -18.90
C LEU A 416 -10.35 17.96 -20.24
N ARG A 417 -9.78 16.74 -20.25
CA ARG A 417 -9.54 15.97 -21.47
C ARG A 417 -10.82 15.68 -22.26
N LYS A 418 -11.95 15.44 -21.57
CA LYS A 418 -13.26 15.24 -22.21
C LYS A 418 -13.78 16.53 -22.83
N VAL A 419 -13.69 17.65 -22.12
CA VAL A 419 -14.18 18.96 -22.60
C VAL A 419 -13.36 19.45 -23.79
N GLN A 420 -12.04 19.31 -23.74
CA GLN A 420 -11.11 19.77 -24.77
C GLN A 420 -10.96 18.77 -25.93
N ASN A 421 -11.54 17.58 -25.80
CA ASN A 421 -11.40 16.46 -26.74
C ASN A 421 -9.94 16.13 -27.05
N ASP A 422 -9.04 16.33 -26.08
CA ASP A 422 -7.61 16.05 -26.18
C ASP A 422 -7.18 15.06 -25.10
N ARG A 423 -6.93 13.83 -25.53
CA ARG A 423 -6.50 12.72 -24.65
C ARG A 423 -5.02 12.76 -24.30
N CYS A 424 -4.25 13.60 -24.95
CA CYS A 424 -2.79 13.68 -24.78
C CYS A 424 -2.35 14.82 -23.88
N MET A 425 -3.27 15.58 -23.30
CA MET A 425 -2.92 16.64 -22.36
C MET A 425 -2.54 16.07 -20.98
N MET A 426 -1.51 16.66 -20.37
CA MET A 426 -0.98 16.31 -19.06
C MET A 426 -1.04 17.53 -18.11
N PRO A 427 -1.25 17.31 -16.78
CA PRO A 427 -1.19 18.39 -15.80
C PRO A 427 0.24 18.90 -15.67
N ARG A 428 0.39 20.21 -15.45
CA ARG A 428 1.70 20.83 -15.24
C ARG A 428 1.76 21.63 -13.95
N SER A 429 0.84 22.59 -13.79
CA SER A 429 0.76 23.49 -12.63
C SER A 429 -0.65 24.10 -12.53
N VAL A 430 -0.80 25.24 -11.92
CA VAL A 430 -2.04 26.00 -11.89
C VAL A 430 -1.89 27.33 -12.64
N GLU A 431 -2.97 27.77 -13.25
CA GLU A 431 -3.08 29.10 -13.86
C GLU A 431 -3.25 30.18 -12.77
N LYS A 432 -3.14 31.44 -13.14
CA LYS A 432 -3.29 32.58 -12.21
C LYS A 432 -4.65 32.68 -11.53
N ASP A 433 -5.67 32.09 -12.13
CA ASP A 433 -7.04 32.01 -11.58
C ASP A 433 -7.25 30.76 -10.68
N GLY A 434 -6.21 29.96 -10.49
CA GLY A 434 -6.25 28.72 -9.71
C GLY A 434 -6.79 27.51 -10.48
N SER A 435 -7.12 27.62 -11.76
CA SER A 435 -7.51 26.48 -12.59
C SER A 435 -6.30 25.60 -12.94
N LEU A 436 -6.55 24.32 -13.25
CA LEU A 436 -5.49 23.37 -13.63
C LEU A 436 -4.89 23.73 -14.99
N ARG A 437 -3.58 23.96 -15.04
CA ARG A 437 -2.81 24.17 -16.26
C ARG A 437 -2.46 22.83 -16.90
N MET A 438 -2.99 22.60 -18.10
CA MET A 438 -2.71 21.42 -18.90
C MET A 438 -1.76 21.73 -20.06
N VAL A 439 -0.88 20.77 -20.38
CA VAL A 439 0.10 20.87 -21.48
C VAL A 439 0.02 19.66 -22.40
N GLY A 440 0.49 19.82 -23.65
CA GLY A 440 0.58 18.71 -24.59
C GLY A 440 1.73 17.76 -24.23
N ILE A 441 1.71 16.55 -24.82
CA ILE A 441 2.73 15.51 -24.56
C ILE A 441 4.16 15.97 -24.86
N GLY A 442 4.37 16.93 -25.77
CA GLY A 442 5.69 17.47 -26.10
C GLY A 442 6.28 18.44 -25.08
N ASP A 443 5.55 18.78 -24.02
CA ASP A 443 6.07 19.57 -22.92
C ASP A 443 7.05 18.73 -22.08
N TRP A 444 8.14 19.33 -21.64
CA TRP A 444 9.21 18.62 -20.93
C TRP A 444 8.75 17.92 -19.64
N CYS A 445 7.72 18.44 -18.99
CA CYS A 445 7.17 17.86 -17.76
C CYS A 445 6.00 16.87 -18.00
N SER A 446 5.73 16.48 -19.23
CA SER A 446 4.59 15.58 -19.53
C SER A 446 4.74 14.17 -18.95
N GLY A 447 5.97 13.72 -18.65
CA GLY A 447 6.23 12.38 -18.12
C GLY A 447 5.91 12.18 -16.65
N PHE A 448 5.92 13.25 -15.85
CA PHE A 448 5.94 13.15 -14.39
C PHE A 448 4.67 12.53 -13.80
N LEU A 449 3.46 12.93 -14.23
CA LEU A 449 2.23 12.29 -13.74
C LEU A 449 2.27 10.76 -13.90
N SER A 450 2.74 10.28 -15.05
CA SER A 450 2.84 8.83 -15.28
C SER A 450 3.79 8.18 -14.27
N GLY A 451 4.93 8.79 -14.00
CA GLY A 451 5.89 8.32 -13.00
C GLY A 451 5.34 8.35 -11.58
N GLU A 452 4.62 9.41 -11.20
CA GLU A 452 3.94 9.52 -9.91
C GLU A 452 2.97 8.35 -9.69
N LEU A 453 2.16 8.02 -10.70
CA LEU A 453 1.21 6.91 -10.63
C LEU A 453 1.91 5.54 -10.52
N TRP A 454 3.05 5.36 -11.19
CA TRP A 454 3.88 4.17 -11.02
C TRP A 454 4.52 4.09 -9.64
N MET A 455 4.95 5.22 -9.05
CA MET A 455 5.47 5.27 -7.68
C MET A 455 4.38 4.98 -6.64
N MET A 456 3.15 5.46 -6.87
CA MET A 456 1.99 5.05 -6.07
C MET A 456 1.79 3.53 -6.11
N TYR A 457 1.83 2.91 -7.30
CA TYR A 457 1.75 1.46 -7.41
C TYR A 457 2.92 0.75 -6.73
N GLN A 458 4.15 1.25 -6.89
CA GLN A 458 5.35 0.68 -6.26
C GLN A 458 5.23 0.62 -4.73
N PHE A 459 4.64 1.64 -4.11
CA PHE A 459 4.48 1.71 -2.66
C PHE A 459 3.24 0.97 -2.17
N THR A 460 2.10 1.16 -2.84
CA THR A 460 0.82 0.63 -2.36
C THR A 460 0.55 -0.80 -2.80
N HIS A 461 1.14 -1.24 -3.91
CA HIS A 461 0.80 -2.47 -4.62
C HIS A 461 -0.69 -2.55 -5.03
N ASP A 462 -1.44 -1.44 -4.94
CA ASP A 462 -2.83 -1.38 -5.32
C ASP A 462 -2.97 -1.44 -6.85
N PRO A 463 -3.70 -2.43 -7.41
CA PRO A 463 -3.95 -2.56 -8.86
C PRO A 463 -4.57 -1.32 -9.51
N TYR A 464 -5.33 -0.53 -8.76
CA TYR A 464 -5.88 0.75 -9.24
C TYR A 464 -4.78 1.68 -9.76
N TRP A 465 -3.71 1.86 -8.99
CA TRP A 465 -2.60 2.74 -9.39
C TRP A 465 -1.85 2.20 -10.60
N ARG A 466 -1.71 0.86 -10.72
CA ARG A 466 -1.14 0.24 -11.92
C ARG A 466 -1.96 0.54 -13.16
N GLU A 467 -3.29 0.43 -13.08
CA GLU A 467 -4.20 0.71 -14.19
C GLU A 467 -4.12 2.18 -14.63
N GLN A 468 -4.13 3.11 -13.67
CA GLN A 468 -3.98 4.54 -13.95
C GLN A 468 -2.61 4.86 -14.56
N ALA A 469 -1.53 4.28 -14.03
CA ALA A 469 -0.18 4.44 -14.54
C ALA A 469 -0.05 3.93 -15.98
N VAL A 470 -0.53 2.72 -16.29
CA VAL A 470 -0.54 2.15 -17.66
C VAL A 470 -1.27 3.10 -18.60
N THR A 471 -2.48 3.52 -18.24
CA THR A 471 -3.31 4.38 -19.09
C THR A 471 -2.63 5.71 -19.41
N ASN A 472 -2.03 6.37 -18.43
CA ASN A 472 -1.38 7.67 -18.63
C ASN A 472 -0.02 7.55 -19.32
N THR A 473 0.73 6.48 -19.08
CA THR A 473 2.02 6.24 -19.75
C THR A 473 1.86 6.07 -21.27
N TRP A 474 0.92 5.24 -21.72
CA TRP A 474 0.72 5.00 -23.16
C TRP A 474 0.25 6.22 -23.94
N ARG A 475 -0.29 7.25 -23.29
CA ARG A 475 -0.62 8.52 -23.94
C ARG A 475 0.62 9.26 -24.45
N LEU A 476 1.79 8.99 -23.88
CA LEU A 476 3.05 9.67 -24.20
C LEU A 476 3.87 8.95 -25.29
N GLU A 477 3.41 7.82 -25.80
CA GLU A 477 4.22 6.94 -26.66
C GLU A 477 4.85 7.66 -27.86
N ASP A 478 4.13 8.55 -28.52
CA ASP A 478 4.60 9.27 -29.70
C ASP A 478 5.80 10.18 -29.41
N ASN A 479 6.01 10.58 -28.16
CA ASN A 479 7.17 11.39 -27.76
C ASN A 479 8.53 10.67 -27.96
N LYS A 480 8.55 9.36 -28.07
CA LYS A 480 9.79 8.62 -28.37
C LYS A 480 10.50 9.10 -29.65
N TRP A 481 9.79 9.82 -30.53
CA TRP A 481 10.30 10.41 -31.76
C TRP A 481 10.60 11.90 -31.65
N ASN A 482 10.41 12.54 -30.50
CA ASN A 482 10.55 13.98 -30.32
C ASN A 482 12.03 14.40 -30.29
N GLY A 483 12.63 14.61 -31.45
CA GLY A 483 13.98 15.14 -31.57
C GLY A 483 14.13 16.67 -31.37
N SER A 484 13.09 17.38 -30.98
CA SER A 484 13.14 18.86 -30.83
C SER A 484 13.69 19.32 -29.48
N SER A 485 13.68 18.47 -28.44
CA SER A 485 14.15 18.74 -27.08
C SER A 485 15.12 17.67 -26.59
N HIS A 486 15.94 18.01 -25.61
CA HIS A 486 16.76 17.06 -24.85
C HIS A 486 15.98 16.34 -23.74
N ASP A 487 14.77 16.79 -23.41
CA ASP A 487 14.01 16.37 -22.24
C ASP A 487 13.35 14.98 -22.36
N LEU A 488 13.86 14.17 -23.29
CA LEU A 488 13.36 12.79 -23.48
C LEU A 488 13.59 11.89 -22.24
N GLY A 489 14.58 12.22 -21.39
CA GLY A 489 14.71 11.57 -20.09
C GLY A 489 13.50 11.85 -19.23
N PHE A 490 13.17 13.10 -18.97
CA PHE A 490 12.00 13.52 -18.19
C PHE A 490 10.68 13.02 -18.76
N MET A 491 10.51 13.09 -20.08
CA MET A 491 9.25 12.67 -20.71
C MET A 491 9.11 11.16 -20.77
N MET A 492 10.17 10.41 -21.11
CA MET A 492 10.09 9.00 -21.48
C MET A 492 10.70 8.05 -20.44
N TYR A 493 11.78 8.48 -19.75
CA TYR A 493 12.37 7.60 -18.73
C TYR A 493 11.61 7.70 -17.40
N ASP A 494 11.19 8.88 -17.00
CA ASP A 494 10.37 9.07 -15.79
C ASP A 494 8.95 8.47 -15.94
N SER A 495 8.55 8.05 -17.14
CA SER A 495 7.30 7.35 -17.42
C SER A 495 7.53 5.89 -17.84
N PHE A 496 7.94 5.64 -19.10
CA PHE A 496 8.17 4.29 -19.63
C PHE A 496 9.34 3.57 -18.98
N GLY A 497 10.39 4.30 -18.55
CA GLY A 497 11.51 3.71 -17.83
C GLY A 497 11.10 3.17 -16.46
N VAL A 498 10.32 3.93 -15.71
CA VAL A 498 9.73 3.47 -14.43
C VAL A 498 8.81 2.29 -14.65
N ALA A 499 7.94 2.35 -15.68
CA ALA A 499 7.05 1.24 -16.06
C ALA A 499 7.83 -0.04 -16.33
N TYR A 500 8.90 0.03 -17.15
CA TYR A 500 9.74 -1.12 -17.47
C TYR A 500 10.44 -1.68 -16.23
N ARG A 501 11.00 -0.83 -15.37
CA ARG A 501 11.68 -1.25 -14.15
C ARG A 501 10.75 -2.03 -13.21
N LEU A 502 9.47 -1.65 -13.14
CA LEU A 502 8.49 -2.29 -12.24
C LEU A 502 7.85 -3.53 -12.85
N THR A 503 7.68 -3.60 -14.18
CA THR A 503 6.91 -4.67 -14.82
C THR A 503 7.78 -5.68 -15.61
N GLY A 504 8.94 -5.25 -16.12
CA GLY A 504 9.76 -6.03 -17.03
C GLY A 504 9.15 -6.20 -18.43
N GLU A 505 8.03 -5.52 -18.76
CA GLU A 505 7.33 -5.67 -20.03
C GLU A 505 8.12 -5.10 -21.21
N GLN A 506 8.36 -5.93 -22.25
CA GLN A 506 9.20 -5.57 -23.38
C GLN A 506 8.67 -4.37 -24.19
N SER A 507 7.37 -4.17 -24.23
CA SER A 507 6.74 -3.02 -24.91
C SER A 507 7.24 -1.67 -24.35
N TYR A 508 7.39 -1.54 -23.03
CA TYR A 508 7.96 -0.34 -22.41
C TYR A 508 9.45 -0.19 -22.74
N ARG A 509 10.21 -1.29 -22.70
CA ARG A 509 11.62 -1.31 -23.08
C ARG A 509 11.84 -0.77 -24.50
N ASP A 510 11.02 -1.21 -25.46
CA ASP A 510 11.14 -0.81 -26.87
C ASP A 510 10.93 0.70 -27.04
N VAL A 511 10.00 1.30 -26.28
CA VAL A 511 9.77 2.75 -26.25
C VAL A 511 10.99 3.48 -25.67
N VAL A 512 11.53 3.02 -24.53
CA VAL A 512 12.75 3.57 -23.91
C VAL A 512 13.93 3.55 -24.86
N LEU A 513 14.17 2.43 -25.56
CA LEU A 513 15.26 2.32 -26.52
C LEU A 513 15.07 3.24 -27.72
N GLN A 514 13.84 3.42 -28.19
CA GLN A 514 13.58 4.37 -29.28
C GLN A 514 13.81 5.81 -28.83
N ALA A 515 13.37 6.19 -27.64
CA ALA A 515 13.62 7.52 -27.07
C ALA A 515 15.12 7.80 -26.90
N ALA A 516 15.89 6.80 -26.46
CA ALA A 516 17.36 6.92 -26.37
C ALA A 516 18.02 7.14 -27.72
N ARG A 517 17.59 6.42 -28.79
CA ARG A 517 18.05 6.66 -30.18
C ARG A 517 17.76 8.08 -30.59
N THR A 518 16.57 8.57 -30.31
CA THR A 518 16.16 9.95 -30.66
C THR A 518 16.99 10.98 -29.89
N LEU A 519 17.21 10.80 -28.59
CA LEU A 519 18.05 11.68 -27.77
C LEU A 519 19.50 11.72 -28.29
N ALA A 520 20.07 10.58 -28.63
CA ALA A 520 21.44 10.46 -29.13
C ALA A 520 21.67 11.27 -30.42
N THR A 521 20.65 11.52 -31.25
CA THR A 521 20.78 12.36 -32.45
C THR A 521 21.10 13.83 -32.17
N ARG A 522 20.91 14.27 -30.90
CA ARG A 522 21.19 15.66 -30.50
C ARG A 522 22.63 15.85 -29.98
N TYR A 523 23.42 14.78 -29.92
CA TYR A 523 24.82 14.82 -29.52
C TYR A 523 25.70 15.29 -30.70
N ASP A 524 26.65 16.19 -30.40
CA ASP A 524 27.72 16.56 -31.33
C ASP A 524 29.08 16.26 -30.70
N GLU A 525 29.87 15.43 -31.36
CA GLU A 525 31.19 14.96 -30.87
C GLU A 525 32.20 16.11 -30.68
N ARG A 526 32.13 17.16 -31.51
CA ARG A 526 33.02 18.33 -31.41
C ARG A 526 32.76 19.14 -30.15
N VAL A 527 31.50 19.27 -29.77
CA VAL A 527 31.07 19.91 -28.51
C VAL A 527 31.22 18.99 -27.33
N GLY A 528 31.06 17.70 -27.55
CA GLY A 528 31.05 16.67 -26.52
C GLY A 528 29.80 16.66 -25.67
N CYS A 529 28.71 17.29 -26.12
CA CYS A 529 27.45 17.41 -25.40
C CYS A 529 26.21 17.17 -26.27
N ILE A 530 25.10 16.88 -25.61
CA ILE A 530 23.76 16.84 -26.17
C ILE A 530 23.22 18.28 -26.18
N ARG A 531 22.74 18.78 -27.32
CA ARG A 531 22.14 20.10 -27.43
C ARG A 531 20.81 20.16 -26.72
N SER A 532 20.62 21.15 -25.84
CA SER A 532 19.42 21.24 -25.01
C SER A 532 18.20 21.70 -25.81
N TRP A 533 18.29 22.81 -26.54
CA TRP A 533 17.20 23.33 -27.38
C TRP A 533 17.69 23.85 -28.72
N SER A 534 16.74 24.03 -29.66
CA SER A 534 17.02 24.53 -31.00
C SER A 534 16.24 25.82 -31.33
N TRP A 535 15.59 26.44 -30.34
CA TRP A 535 14.85 27.70 -30.47
C TRP A 535 15.75 28.91 -30.18
N GLY A 536 15.33 30.07 -30.62
CA GLY A 536 16.05 31.32 -30.49
C GLY A 536 16.81 31.70 -31.75
N THR A 537 17.45 32.89 -31.76
CA THR A 537 18.28 33.36 -32.85
C THR A 537 19.72 32.88 -32.68
N PRO A 538 20.50 32.75 -33.76
CA PRO A 538 21.93 32.41 -33.67
C PRO A 538 22.75 33.39 -32.81
N ASP A 539 22.32 34.65 -32.70
CA ASP A 539 22.96 35.61 -31.81
C ASP A 539 22.74 35.35 -30.34
N ARG A 540 21.60 34.69 -30.04
CA ARG A 540 21.28 34.30 -28.66
C ARG A 540 21.95 32.98 -28.28
N TRP A 541 21.84 31.94 -29.11
CA TRP A 541 22.33 30.59 -28.89
C TRP A 541 22.91 30.00 -30.17
N LYS A 542 24.13 29.49 -30.13
CA LYS A 542 24.68 28.64 -31.19
C LYS A 542 24.45 27.16 -30.85
N TYR A 543 24.93 26.73 -29.69
CA TYR A 543 24.77 25.37 -29.20
C TYR A 543 24.57 25.39 -27.67
N ALA A 544 23.37 25.66 -27.23
CA ALA A 544 23.04 25.78 -25.80
C ALA A 544 22.98 24.43 -25.12
N VAL A 545 23.65 24.30 -23.97
CA VAL A 545 23.60 23.15 -23.08
C VAL A 545 23.26 23.68 -21.68
N ILE A 546 22.23 23.11 -21.04
CA ILE A 546 21.82 23.47 -19.69
C ILE A 546 22.11 22.35 -18.71
N ILE A 547 22.28 22.72 -17.43
CA ILE A 547 22.59 21.76 -16.35
C ILE A 547 21.53 20.67 -16.19
N ASP A 548 20.25 20.99 -16.48
CA ASP A 548 19.10 20.09 -16.46
C ASP A 548 19.31 18.85 -17.35
N ASN A 549 20.13 18.97 -18.40
CA ASN A 549 20.42 17.85 -19.32
C ASN A 549 21.11 16.67 -18.61
N MET A 550 21.74 16.90 -17.47
CA MET A 550 22.30 15.82 -16.66
C MET A 550 21.26 14.78 -16.27
N MET A 551 20.00 15.19 -16.08
CA MET A 551 18.89 14.29 -15.72
C MET A 551 18.48 13.38 -16.89
N ASN A 552 18.67 13.82 -18.13
CA ASN A 552 18.31 13.07 -19.33
C ASN A 552 19.33 11.98 -19.69
N LEU A 553 20.52 11.98 -19.06
CA LEU A 553 21.58 10.98 -19.31
C LEU A 553 21.20 9.59 -18.80
N GLU A 554 20.30 9.48 -17.82
CA GLU A 554 19.84 8.19 -17.29
C GLU A 554 19.19 7.33 -18.40
N LEU A 555 18.42 7.94 -19.28
CA LEU A 555 17.87 7.27 -20.47
C LEU A 555 18.94 6.60 -21.34
N LEU A 556 20.09 7.25 -21.52
CA LEU A 556 21.19 6.71 -22.32
C LEU A 556 21.97 5.62 -21.58
N PHE A 557 22.25 5.80 -20.29
CA PHE A 557 22.86 4.76 -19.48
C PHE A 557 22.02 3.48 -19.45
N GLU A 558 20.71 3.61 -19.29
CA GLU A 558 19.79 2.49 -19.33
C GLU A 558 19.73 1.82 -20.71
N ALA A 559 19.73 2.59 -21.79
CA ALA A 559 19.76 2.03 -23.14
C ALA A 559 21.03 1.20 -23.36
N SER A 560 22.20 1.67 -22.90
CA SER A 560 23.45 0.91 -22.96
C SER A 560 23.36 -0.38 -22.13
N ARG A 561 22.86 -0.29 -20.89
CA ARG A 561 22.69 -1.46 -20.01
C ARG A 561 21.74 -2.52 -20.61
N LEU A 562 20.68 -2.08 -21.26
CA LEU A 562 19.65 -2.97 -21.84
C LEU A 562 20.07 -3.62 -23.16
N THR A 563 20.96 -2.98 -23.92
CA THR A 563 21.37 -3.43 -25.25
C THR A 563 22.80 -3.98 -25.31
N GLY A 564 23.65 -3.61 -24.36
CA GLY A 564 25.10 -3.82 -24.42
C GLY A 564 25.81 -2.88 -25.40
N ASP A 565 25.11 -1.89 -26.00
CA ASP A 565 25.71 -0.92 -26.91
C ASP A 565 26.34 0.23 -26.13
N GLU A 566 27.67 0.28 -26.11
CA GLU A 566 28.45 1.30 -25.41
C GLU A 566 28.30 2.71 -26.04
N HIS A 567 27.75 2.82 -27.24
CA HIS A 567 27.55 4.13 -27.89
C HIS A 567 26.76 5.10 -26.99
N TYR A 568 25.65 4.64 -26.42
CA TYR A 568 24.82 5.47 -25.52
C TYR A 568 25.56 5.88 -24.24
N ARG A 569 26.26 4.93 -23.61
CA ARG A 569 27.09 5.18 -22.43
C ARG A 569 28.18 6.21 -22.72
N ASN A 570 28.87 6.10 -23.87
CA ASN A 570 29.93 7.03 -24.25
C ASN A 570 29.42 8.45 -24.47
N ILE A 571 28.23 8.63 -25.07
CA ILE A 571 27.58 9.93 -25.18
C ILE A 571 27.29 10.52 -23.79
N ALA A 572 26.70 9.73 -22.88
CA ALA A 572 26.37 10.18 -21.52
C ALA A 572 27.64 10.60 -20.76
N ILE A 573 28.70 9.80 -20.80
CA ILE A 573 30.00 10.10 -20.16
C ILE A 573 30.62 11.36 -20.76
N SER A 574 30.64 11.49 -22.10
CA SER A 574 31.18 12.69 -22.78
C SER A 574 30.44 13.95 -22.36
N HIS A 575 29.11 13.89 -22.31
CA HIS A 575 28.28 15.00 -21.87
C HIS A 575 28.58 15.37 -20.40
N ALA A 576 28.59 14.38 -19.50
CA ALA A 576 28.86 14.60 -18.07
C ALA A 576 30.25 15.22 -17.84
N ASN A 577 31.31 14.74 -18.53
CA ASN A 577 32.64 15.25 -18.41
C ASN A 577 32.77 16.70 -18.95
N THR A 578 32.16 17.00 -20.07
CA THR A 578 32.15 18.33 -20.66
C THR A 578 31.37 19.31 -19.77
N THR A 579 30.24 18.89 -19.21
CA THR A 579 29.48 19.67 -18.26
C THR A 579 30.26 19.90 -16.97
N MET A 580 30.91 18.89 -16.41
CA MET A 580 31.75 19.01 -15.22
C MET A 580 32.88 20.05 -15.42
N LYS A 581 33.51 20.05 -16.58
CA LYS A 581 34.57 20.99 -16.91
C LYS A 581 34.06 22.42 -17.09
N ASN A 582 32.90 22.63 -17.66
CA ASN A 582 32.50 23.94 -18.18
C ASN A 582 31.36 24.63 -17.41
N HIS A 583 30.48 23.87 -16.72
CA HIS A 583 29.35 24.45 -15.99
C HIS A 583 29.65 24.80 -14.53
N PHE A 584 30.74 24.29 -13.94
CA PHE A 584 30.99 24.51 -12.52
C PHE A 584 31.97 25.64 -12.27
N ARG A 585 31.67 26.39 -11.21
CA ARG A 585 32.57 27.39 -10.62
C ARG A 585 33.54 26.73 -9.63
N ALA A 586 34.59 27.44 -9.24
CA ALA A 586 35.57 26.91 -8.31
C ALA A 586 34.99 26.53 -6.93
N ASP A 587 33.93 27.20 -6.52
CA ASP A 587 33.23 26.96 -5.25
C ASP A 587 32.29 25.71 -5.27
N GLY A 588 32.09 25.09 -6.42
CA GLY A 588 31.19 23.93 -6.59
C GLY A 588 29.78 24.26 -7.06
N SER A 589 29.45 25.54 -7.19
CA SER A 589 28.21 25.97 -7.82
C SER A 589 28.24 25.80 -9.32
N CYS A 590 27.03 25.72 -9.96
CA CYS A 590 26.94 25.59 -11.41
C CYS A 590 26.26 26.78 -12.09
N TYR A 591 26.65 27.04 -13.33
CA TYR A 591 25.91 27.87 -14.27
C TYR A 591 24.68 27.11 -14.78
N HIS A 592 23.60 27.84 -15.13
CA HIS A 592 22.44 27.25 -15.77
C HIS A 592 22.78 26.83 -17.22
N VAL A 593 23.31 27.77 -18.04
CA VAL A 593 23.54 27.58 -19.48
C VAL A 593 24.98 27.81 -19.85
N VAL A 594 25.58 26.91 -20.62
CA VAL A 594 26.81 27.14 -21.37
C VAL A 594 26.52 27.03 -22.85
N ASP A 595 26.87 28.08 -23.61
CA ASP A 595 26.72 28.11 -25.06
C ASP A 595 28.06 27.82 -25.73
N TYR A 596 28.08 26.93 -26.70
CA TYR A 596 29.26 26.43 -27.36
C TYR A 596 29.33 26.85 -28.83
N GLU A 597 30.53 27.00 -29.37
CA GLU A 597 30.77 27.05 -30.79
C GLU A 597 30.68 25.63 -31.40
N PRO A 598 29.70 25.35 -32.27
CA PRO A 598 29.52 24.00 -32.81
C PRO A 598 30.68 23.53 -33.71
N ASP A 599 31.50 24.43 -34.25
CA ASP A 599 32.58 24.07 -35.18
C ASP A 599 33.82 23.49 -34.46
N ASP A 600 34.12 23.94 -33.23
CA ASP A 600 35.29 23.52 -32.49
C ASP A 600 35.05 23.16 -31.01
N GLY A 601 33.81 23.27 -30.53
CA GLY A 601 33.41 22.94 -29.17
C GLY A 601 33.90 23.94 -28.10
N SER A 602 34.40 25.10 -28.49
CA SER A 602 34.84 26.14 -27.54
C SER A 602 33.64 26.79 -26.84
N VAL A 603 33.87 27.18 -25.58
CA VAL A 603 32.84 27.91 -24.80
C VAL A 603 32.73 29.34 -25.27
N ILE A 604 31.56 29.74 -25.75
CA ILE A 604 31.27 31.11 -26.13
C ILE A 604 30.93 31.96 -24.89
N LYS A 605 30.01 31.47 -24.07
CA LYS A 605 29.55 32.20 -22.88
C LYS A 605 28.94 31.26 -21.83
N ARG A 606 28.94 31.71 -20.57
CA ARG A 606 28.25 31.10 -19.44
C ARG A 606 27.23 32.08 -18.93
N ILE A 607 25.98 31.67 -18.89
CA ILE A 607 24.86 32.57 -18.60
C ILE A 607 23.73 31.84 -17.89
N THR A 608 22.65 32.57 -17.62
CA THR A 608 21.40 31.95 -17.14
C THR A 608 20.22 32.22 -18.08
N HIS A 609 19.19 31.37 -17.98
CA HIS A 609 17.88 31.58 -18.62
C HIS A 609 16.76 31.61 -17.58
N GLN A 610 16.91 30.85 -16.48
CA GLN A 610 15.91 30.73 -15.41
C GLN A 610 16.41 31.28 -14.06
N GLY A 611 17.70 31.53 -13.87
CA GLY A 611 18.24 32.19 -12.69
C GLY A 611 18.13 33.72 -12.76
N LEU A 612 18.45 34.39 -11.67
CA LEU A 612 18.30 35.84 -11.49
C LEU A 612 19.25 36.65 -12.40
N PHE A 613 20.50 36.24 -12.47
CA PHE A 613 21.54 36.79 -13.35
C PHE A 613 22.65 35.74 -13.59
N ASP A 614 23.56 35.96 -14.54
CA ASP A 614 24.47 34.92 -15.04
C ASP A 614 25.34 34.26 -13.94
N GLU A 615 25.75 35.01 -12.94
CA GLU A 615 26.58 34.51 -11.82
C GLU A 615 25.71 34.10 -10.60
N SER A 616 24.39 34.12 -10.70
CA SER A 616 23.51 33.75 -9.59
C SER A 616 23.48 32.23 -9.29
N VAL A 617 22.81 31.85 -8.22
CA VAL A 617 22.68 30.47 -7.75
C VAL A 617 21.21 30.07 -7.86
N TRP A 618 20.79 29.72 -9.07
CA TRP A 618 19.46 29.17 -9.32
C TRP A 618 19.28 27.81 -8.67
N SER A 619 18.38 27.70 -7.72
CA SER A 619 18.30 26.59 -6.78
C SER A 619 18.04 25.25 -7.44
N ARG A 620 17.08 25.19 -8.38
CA ARG A 620 16.76 23.94 -9.09
C ARG A 620 17.92 23.45 -9.96
N GLY A 621 18.70 24.37 -10.53
CA GLY A 621 19.92 23.99 -11.26
C GLY A 621 20.96 23.31 -10.38
N GLN A 622 21.14 23.78 -9.14
CA GLN A 622 22.01 23.09 -8.17
C GLN A 622 21.46 21.70 -7.83
N GLY A 623 20.13 21.57 -7.67
CA GLY A 623 19.46 20.28 -7.47
C GLY A 623 19.73 19.31 -8.61
N TRP A 624 19.59 19.77 -9.87
CA TRP A 624 19.89 18.94 -11.05
C TRP A 624 21.34 18.49 -11.10
N ALA A 625 22.28 19.35 -10.70
CA ALA A 625 23.70 19.00 -10.64
C ALA A 625 23.97 17.93 -9.59
N ILE A 626 23.43 18.06 -8.38
CA ILE A 626 23.61 17.07 -7.29
C ILE A 626 23.03 15.72 -7.74
N TYR A 627 21.80 15.71 -8.23
CA TYR A 627 21.15 14.48 -8.66
C TYR A 627 21.86 13.84 -9.85
N GLY A 628 22.15 14.61 -10.89
CA GLY A 628 22.74 14.13 -12.13
C GLY A 628 24.11 13.50 -11.93
N TYR A 629 24.99 14.09 -11.10
CA TYR A 629 26.30 13.51 -10.81
C TYR A 629 26.22 12.31 -9.86
N THR A 630 25.29 12.28 -8.93
CA THR A 630 24.99 11.08 -8.12
C THR A 630 24.54 9.93 -9.02
N MET A 631 23.65 10.20 -9.97
CA MET A 631 23.18 9.23 -10.96
C MET A 631 24.31 8.76 -11.89
N CYS A 632 25.18 9.66 -12.39
CA CYS A 632 26.33 9.26 -13.19
C CYS A 632 27.27 8.32 -12.41
N TYR A 633 27.48 8.57 -11.11
CA TYR A 633 28.26 7.64 -10.27
C TYR A 633 27.59 6.26 -10.16
N ARG A 634 26.28 6.19 -9.99
CA ARG A 634 25.50 4.92 -9.97
C ARG A 634 25.83 4.03 -11.17
N TYR A 635 25.89 4.60 -12.35
CA TYR A 635 26.11 3.84 -13.60
C TYR A 635 27.58 3.58 -13.95
N THR A 636 28.50 4.40 -13.46
CA THR A 636 29.92 4.36 -13.89
C THR A 636 30.85 3.90 -12.82
N HIS A 637 30.54 4.17 -11.55
CA HIS A 637 31.42 4.07 -10.40
C HIS A 637 32.73 4.90 -10.54
N ASP A 638 32.69 5.94 -11.40
CA ASP A 638 33.82 6.87 -11.54
C ASP A 638 33.84 7.84 -10.34
N PRO A 639 34.88 7.81 -9.50
CA PRO A 639 34.96 8.66 -8.31
C PRO A 639 34.91 10.18 -8.60
N ALA A 640 35.23 10.60 -9.82
CA ALA A 640 35.16 12.00 -10.20
C ALA A 640 33.72 12.54 -10.15
N TYR A 641 32.72 11.71 -10.48
CA TYR A 641 31.30 12.10 -10.38
C TYR A 641 30.83 12.16 -8.94
N LEU A 642 31.26 11.23 -8.09
CA LEU A 642 30.99 11.29 -6.67
C LEU A 642 31.58 12.54 -6.01
N ASP A 643 32.81 12.86 -6.35
CA ASP A 643 33.50 14.06 -5.85
C ASP A 643 32.83 15.36 -6.33
N GLN A 644 32.30 15.38 -7.57
CA GLN A 644 31.56 16.54 -8.07
C GLN A 644 30.23 16.69 -7.32
N ALA A 645 29.50 15.60 -7.09
CA ALA A 645 28.26 15.62 -6.30
C ALA A 645 28.53 16.15 -4.87
N ARG A 646 29.57 15.64 -4.21
CA ARG A 646 30.03 16.11 -2.87
C ARG A 646 30.29 17.58 -2.83
N LYS A 647 31.12 18.09 -3.78
CA LYS A 647 31.45 19.52 -3.86
C LYS A 647 30.20 20.40 -4.01
N THR A 648 29.27 19.98 -4.84
CA THR A 648 28.03 20.73 -5.04
C THR A 648 27.13 20.69 -3.79
N VAL A 649 27.07 19.57 -3.07
CA VAL A 649 26.34 19.46 -1.79
C VAL A 649 27.00 20.31 -0.71
N ASP A 650 28.33 20.28 -0.59
CA ASP A 650 29.06 21.08 0.39
C ASP A 650 28.86 22.58 0.13
N PHE A 651 28.94 23.02 -1.14
CA PHE A 651 28.62 24.39 -1.53
C PHE A 651 27.16 24.72 -1.17
N TRP A 652 26.21 23.84 -1.53
CA TRP A 652 24.78 24.09 -1.35
C TRP A 652 24.40 24.36 0.11
N PHE A 653 24.83 23.50 1.03
CA PHE A 653 24.50 23.67 2.44
C PHE A 653 25.41 24.68 3.19
N SER A 654 26.41 25.23 2.55
CA SER A 654 27.24 26.31 3.11
C SER A 654 26.69 27.73 2.86
N GLN A 655 25.54 27.83 2.13
CA GLN A 655 24.97 29.15 1.81
C GLN A 655 24.46 29.85 3.06
N GLU A 656 24.96 31.09 3.34
CA GLU A 656 24.53 31.89 4.50
C GLU A 656 23.03 32.16 4.56
N GLN A 657 22.37 32.22 3.40
CA GLN A 657 20.94 32.48 3.27
C GLN A 657 20.11 31.21 3.20
N MET A 658 20.69 30.03 3.46
CA MET A 658 19.94 28.77 3.51
C MET A 658 18.90 28.85 4.63
N PRO A 659 17.59 28.68 4.32
CA PRO A 659 16.56 28.73 5.34
C PRO A 659 16.69 27.59 6.35
N ASP A 660 16.22 27.85 7.58
CA ASP A 660 16.26 26.83 8.65
C ASP A 660 15.51 25.55 8.27
N ASP A 661 14.45 25.66 7.47
CA ASP A 661 13.66 24.51 6.99
C ASP A 661 14.31 23.74 5.82
N LEU A 662 15.43 24.24 5.28
CA LEU A 662 16.15 23.72 4.12
C LEU A 662 15.35 23.69 2.81
N ILE A 663 14.21 24.40 2.75
CA ILE A 663 13.48 24.61 1.51
C ILE A 663 13.98 25.91 0.90
N PRO A 664 14.71 25.87 -0.23
CA PRO A 664 15.42 27.04 -0.73
C PRO A 664 14.49 28.11 -1.31
N TYR A 665 15.02 29.32 -1.44
CA TYR A 665 14.47 30.31 -2.33
C TYR A 665 14.73 29.89 -3.78
N TRP A 666 13.93 30.42 -4.74
CA TRP A 666 14.07 30.07 -6.16
C TRP A 666 15.49 30.35 -6.71
N ASP A 667 16.15 31.40 -6.21
CA ASP A 667 17.54 31.73 -6.45
C ASP A 667 18.17 32.25 -5.15
N MET A 668 19.29 31.68 -4.73
CA MET A 668 19.96 31.99 -3.45
C MET A 668 20.68 33.33 -3.45
N ARG A 669 20.65 34.08 -4.53
CA ARG A 669 21.19 35.42 -4.66
C ARG A 669 20.09 36.49 -4.83
N ASP A 670 18.82 36.12 -4.64
CA ASP A 670 17.73 37.07 -4.73
C ASP A 670 17.83 38.12 -3.60
N PRO A 671 17.94 39.42 -3.94
CA PRO A 671 18.02 40.48 -2.93
C PRO A 671 16.73 40.63 -2.10
N ALA A 672 15.63 40.05 -2.54
CA ALA A 672 14.37 40.04 -1.80
C ALA A 672 14.34 39.01 -0.65
N ILE A 673 15.35 38.18 -0.46
CA ILE A 673 15.42 37.26 0.67
C ILE A 673 15.37 38.06 1.99
N PRO A 674 14.52 37.68 2.98
CA PRO A 674 13.76 36.42 3.10
C PRO A 674 12.36 36.42 2.47
N SER A 675 11.95 37.44 1.74
CA SER A 675 10.61 37.55 1.12
C SER A 675 10.57 36.99 -0.31
N ALA A 676 11.68 36.51 -0.84
CA ALA A 676 11.73 35.86 -2.16
C ALA A 676 10.91 34.58 -2.19
N PRO A 677 10.31 34.20 -3.35
CA PRO A 677 9.59 32.95 -3.49
C PRO A 677 10.45 31.73 -3.16
N ARG A 678 9.81 30.71 -2.60
CA ARG A 678 10.45 29.41 -2.34
C ARG A 678 10.43 28.52 -3.60
N ASP A 679 11.24 27.49 -3.60
CA ASP A 679 11.18 26.45 -4.62
C ASP A 679 11.18 25.05 -3.98
N ALA A 680 9.97 24.56 -3.67
CA ALA A 680 9.77 23.22 -3.14
C ALA A 680 10.25 22.13 -4.10
N SER A 681 10.23 22.39 -5.42
CA SER A 681 10.75 21.44 -6.41
C SER A 681 12.26 21.22 -6.28
N ALA A 682 13.04 22.28 -6.07
CA ALA A 682 14.47 22.16 -5.83
C ALA A 682 14.75 21.36 -4.55
N ALA A 683 13.98 21.59 -3.49
CA ALA A 683 14.11 20.84 -2.24
C ALA A 683 13.83 19.33 -2.42
N ALA A 684 12.74 18.97 -3.12
CA ALA A 684 12.39 17.58 -3.39
C ALA A 684 13.46 16.85 -4.21
N ILE A 685 13.98 17.49 -5.28
CA ILE A 685 15.07 16.97 -6.10
C ILE A 685 16.32 16.70 -5.26
N ILE A 686 16.69 17.67 -4.42
CA ILE A 686 17.89 17.56 -3.57
C ILE A 686 17.70 16.46 -2.52
N ALA A 687 16.56 16.38 -1.86
CA ALA A 687 16.29 15.35 -0.87
C ALA A 687 16.35 13.94 -1.48
N SER A 688 15.78 13.75 -2.65
CA SER A 688 15.86 12.49 -3.38
C SER A 688 17.32 12.13 -3.71
N ALA A 689 18.08 13.07 -4.25
CA ALA A 689 19.51 12.88 -4.54
C ALA A 689 20.33 12.54 -3.30
N LEU A 690 20.07 13.18 -2.15
CA LEU A 690 20.80 12.96 -0.91
C LEU A 690 20.56 11.56 -0.32
N TYR A 691 19.34 11.01 -0.38
CA TYR A 691 19.09 9.63 0.04
C TYR A 691 19.91 8.63 -0.79
N GLU A 692 20.01 8.86 -2.09
CA GLU A 692 20.83 8.02 -2.96
C GLU A 692 22.33 8.22 -2.69
N LEU A 693 22.79 9.46 -2.62
CA LEU A 693 24.19 9.78 -2.36
C LEU A 693 24.68 9.19 -1.04
N ALA A 694 23.82 9.15 -0.02
CA ALA A 694 24.10 8.52 1.27
C ALA A 694 24.39 7.01 1.18
N SER A 695 23.99 6.35 0.09
CA SER A 695 24.33 4.93 -0.13
C SER A 695 25.73 4.71 -0.71
N TYR A 696 26.36 5.75 -1.23
CA TYR A 696 27.66 5.70 -1.89
C TYR A 696 28.79 6.34 -1.07
N ASP A 697 28.46 7.17 -0.10
CA ASP A 697 29.42 7.93 0.71
C ASP A 697 29.28 7.57 2.20
N GLU A 698 29.99 6.54 2.63
CA GLU A 698 29.94 6.06 4.02
C GLU A 698 30.34 7.14 5.04
N GLU A 699 31.27 8.06 4.68
CA GLU A 699 31.75 9.10 5.57
C GLU A 699 30.68 10.14 5.90
N LYS A 700 29.89 10.55 4.90
CA LYS A 700 28.86 11.60 5.02
C LYS A 700 27.43 11.06 5.01
N ALA A 701 27.23 9.74 4.97
CA ALA A 701 25.90 9.11 4.85
C ALA A 701 24.89 9.60 5.89
N GLU A 702 25.29 9.70 7.15
CA GLU A 702 24.43 10.17 8.24
C GLU A 702 24.04 11.65 8.05
N LEU A 703 24.98 12.49 7.62
CA LEU A 703 24.74 13.91 7.34
C LEU A 703 23.74 14.08 6.19
N TYR A 704 23.93 13.35 5.09
CA TYR A 704 23.05 13.43 3.93
C TYR A 704 21.64 12.96 4.26
N ARG A 705 21.49 11.85 5.00
CA ARG A 705 20.18 11.40 5.49
C ARG A 705 19.52 12.43 6.40
N LYS A 706 20.27 13.03 7.31
CA LYS A 706 19.75 14.08 8.19
C LYS A 706 19.21 15.30 7.41
N TYR A 707 19.91 15.74 6.35
CA TYR A 707 19.42 16.81 5.49
C TYR A 707 18.17 16.38 4.72
N ALA A 708 18.18 15.18 4.11
CA ALA A 708 17.05 14.64 3.38
C ALA A 708 15.81 14.45 4.27
N ASP A 709 15.98 13.88 5.47
CA ASP A 709 14.91 13.73 6.46
C ASP A 709 14.32 15.07 6.88
N LYS A 710 15.16 16.08 7.09
CA LYS A 710 14.70 17.42 7.45
C LYS A 710 13.92 18.09 6.33
N ILE A 711 14.40 18.00 5.09
CA ILE A 711 13.68 18.51 3.91
C ILE A 711 12.35 17.78 3.75
N ALA A 712 12.34 16.45 3.76
CA ALA A 712 11.12 15.65 3.62
C ALA A 712 10.09 16.00 4.69
N HIS A 713 10.52 16.08 5.96
CA HIS A 713 9.64 16.46 7.08
C HIS A 713 9.04 17.87 6.90
N ASN A 714 9.83 18.85 6.45
CA ASN A 714 9.35 20.21 6.26
C ASN A 714 8.42 20.33 5.04
N LEU A 715 8.70 19.58 3.95
CA LEU A 715 7.77 19.46 2.84
C LEU A 715 6.42 18.88 3.29
N GLU A 716 6.44 17.82 4.10
CA GLU A 716 5.23 17.19 4.65
C GLU A 716 4.45 18.12 5.57
N SER A 717 5.12 18.83 6.46
CA SER A 717 4.47 19.61 7.52
C SER A 717 3.99 21.00 7.11
N SER A 718 4.62 21.61 6.08
CA SER A 718 4.43 23.03 5.77
C SER A 718 4.17 23.36 4.30
N TYR A 719 4.39 22.41 3.39
CA TYR A 719 4.26 22.62 1.95
C TYR A 719 3.20 21.74 1.29
N GLN A 720 2.55 20.84 2.03
CA GLN A 720 1.42 20.09 1.51
C GLN A 720 0.14 20.92 1.53
N PRO A 721 -0.71 20.83 0.50
CA PRO A 721 -2.04 21.41 0.52
C PRO A 721 -2.98 20.62 1.44
N MET A 722 -4.12 21.24 1.78
CA MET A 722 -5.22 20.50 2.40
C MET A 722 -5.73 19.38 1.44
N PRO A 723 -6.15 18.22 1.98
CA PRO A 723 -6.69 17.13 1.16
C PRO A 723 -7.80 17.59 0.20
N GLY A 724 -7.71 17.20 -1.08
CA GLY A 724 -8.70 17.55 -2.11
C GLY A 724 -8.67 19.00 -2.57
N THR A 725 -7.57 19.72 -2.34
CA THR A 725 -7.38 21.10 -2.82
C THR A 725 -6.20 21.23 -3.79
N ALA A 726 -5.85 22.45 -4.21
CA ALA A 726 -4.72 22.76 -5.09
C ALA A 726 -4.68 21.92 -6.38
N GLN A 727 -5.84 21.64 -6.97
CA GLN A 727 -6.00 20.82 -8.19
C GLN A 727 -5.39 19.41 -8.07
N GLY A 728 -5.13 18.93 -6.85
CA GLY A 728 -4.60 17.61 -6.57
C GLY A 728 -3.07 17.50 -6.63
N PHE A 729 -2.34 18.60 -6.71
CA PHE A 729 -0.89 18.60 -6.53
C PHE A 729 -0.50 18.26 -5.08
N LEU A 730 0.70 17.70 -4.92
CA LEU A 730 1.19 17.22 -3.62
C LEU A 730 1.91 18.31 -2.83
N LEU A 731 2.60 19.22 -3.52
CA LEU A 731 3.40 20.29 -2.93
C LEU A 731 2.99 21.67 -3.45
N LEU A 732 3.00 22.65 -2.57
CA LEU A 732 2.85 24.07 -2.85
C LEU A 732 4.22 24.76 -2.97
N HIS A 733 4.24 26.03 -3.37
CA HIS A 733 5.38 26.92 -3.25
C HIS A 733 6.61 26.52 -4.08
N SER A 734 6.39 26.10 -5.33
CA SER A 734 7.46 25.94 -6.32
C SER A 734 7.56 27.16 -7.24
N THR A 735 8.74 27.38 -7.83
CA THR A 735 8.98 28.45 -8.78
C THR A 735 9.58 27.93 -10.08
N GLY A 736 8.78 27.88 -11.16
CA GLY A 736 9.15 27.36 -12.46
C GLY A 736 10.13 28.27 -13.22
N ASN A 737 9.72 29.49 -13.56
CA ASN A 737 10.55 30.41 -14.33
C ASN A 737 10.30 31.87 -13.91
N TYR A 738 10.98 32.32 -12.88
CA TYR A 738 10.83 33.66 -12.32
C TYR A 738 11.14 34.79 -13.34
N PRO A 739 12.25 34.72 -14.13
CA PRO A 739 12.55 35.75 -15.12
C PRO A 739 11.46 35.89 -16.19
N ALA A 740 10.78 34.82 -16.57
CA ALA A 740 9.66 34.83 -17.49
C ALA A 740 8.32 35.25 -16.84
N ARG A 741 8.31 35.45 -15.52
CA ARG A 741 7.09 35.69 -14.71
C ARG A 741 6.06 34.57 -14.84
N ASP A 742 6.53 33.34 -14.98
CA ASP A 742 5.71 32.15 -15.15
C ASP A 742 5.95 31.16 -14.00
N GLU A 743 4.88 30.57 -13.51
CA GLU A 743 4.91 29.56 -12.45
C GLU A 743 5.68 30.03 -11.19
N ILE A 744 5.30 31.19 -10.64
CA ILE A 744 5.90 31.74 -9.42
C ILE A 744 5.01 31.41 -8.22
N ASP A 745 5.58 30.72 -7.23
CA ASP A 745 4.89 30.37 -5.98
C ASP A 745 3.62 29.53 -6.22
N VAL A 746 3.71 28.50 -7.06
CA VAL A 746 2.62 27.61 -7.46
C VAL A 746 2.97 26.14 -7.27
N PRO A 747 1.99 25.24 -7.19
CA PRO A 747 2.26 23.80 -7.29
C PRO A 747 2.71 23.44 -8.70
N ILE A 748 3.65 22.47 -8.81
CA ILE A 748 4.19 22.02 -10.10
C ILE A 748 4.44 20.50 -10.05
N ASN A 749 4.09 19.76 -11.12
CA ASN A 749 4.12 18.30 -11.15
C ASN A 749 5.51 17.68 -10.93
N TYR A 750 6.61 18.29 -11.39
CA TYR A 750 7.94 17.73 -11.11
C TYR A 750 8.36 17.87 -9.64
N ALA A 751 7.80 18.80 -8.88
CA ALA A 751 7.97 18.83 -7.43
C ALA A 751 7.33 17.58 -6.80
N ASP A 752 6.14 17.22 -7.25
CA ASP A 752 5.38 16.08 -6.77
C ASP A 752 6.10 14.76 -7.10
N TYR A 753 6.61 14.62 -8.33
CA TYR A 753 7.37 13.45 -8.76
C TYR A 753 8.59 13.20 -7.86
N TYR A 754 9.47 14.21 -7.69
CA TYR A 754 10.67 14.05 -6.87
C TYR A 754 10.36 13.96 -5.37
N TYR A 755 9.23 14.48 -4.93
CA TYR A 755 8.74 14.26 -3.57
C TYR A 755 8.35 12.78 -3.34
N LEU A 756 7.58 12.17 -4.23
CA LEU A 756 7.25 10.73 -4.13
C LEU A 756 8.50 9.86 -4.23
N GLU A 757 9.45 10.19 -5.10
CA GLU A 757 10.72 9.50 -5.17
C GLU A 757 11.53 9.63 -3.86
N THR A 758 11.53 10.81 -3.23
CA THR A 758 12.11 11.05 -1.91
C THR A 758 11.50 10.12 -0.87
N LEU A 759 10.18 9.97 -0.85
CA LEU A 759 9.48 9.09 0.09
C LEU A 759 9.84 7.62 -0.12
N LEU A 760 9.94 7.16 -1.37
CA LEU A 760 10.36 5.79 -1.68
C LEU A 760 11.79 5.52 -1.21
N ARG A 761 12.72 6.44 -1.51
CA ARG A 761 14.12 6.33 -1.08
C ARG A 761 14.26 6.39 0.44
N ARG A 762 13.45 7.19 1.14
CA ARG A 762 13.36 7.19 2.61
C ARG A 762 12.93 5.83 3.13
N ALA A 763 11.86 5.25 2.58
CA ALA A 763 11.37 3.92 2.96
C ALA A 763 12.43 2.82 2.76
N GLU A 764 13.27 2.94 1.74
CA GLU A 764 14.37 2.01 1.46
C GLU A 764 15.57 2.21 2.38
N SER A 765 15.82 3.43 2.84
CA SER A 765 16.99 3.78 3.68
C SER A 765 16.86 3.34 5.14
N VAL A 766 15.65 2.99 5.60
CA VAL A 766 15.36 2.53 6.98
C VAL A 766 15.65 1.02 7.15
N LYS A 767 16.30 0.38 6.18
CA LYS A 767 16.66 -1.05 6.21
C LYS A 767 17.72 -1.40 7.26
#